data_9c9beab19f6fda8fda899dddb1248515
#
_entry.id   9c9beab19f6fda8fda899dddb1248515
#
_cell.length_a   1.000
_cell.length_b   1.000
_cell.length_c   1.000
_cell.angle_alpha   90.00
_cell.angle_beta   90.00
_cell.angle_gamma   90.00
#
_symmetry.space_group_name_H-M   'P 1'
#
loop_
_entity.id
_entity.type
_entity.pdbx_description
1 polymer ?
#
loop_
_entity_poly.entity_id
_entity_poly.type
_entity_poly.pdbx_seq_one_letter_code
_entity_poly.pdbx_strand_id
1 'polypeptide(L)'
;MPISRFWRYLLLLLTALLAAGGASARELERRTAWPHESSDLAPDPAVVWGRLDSGMRYVVLPNGTPKDRVSLRLLIDAGSLMEREDQRGLAHLLEHMAFKGSEAMPAGDLVQYLERLGMAFGADTNARTSYESTVYQLELPANDAQLIDRSLFVLREKADRLLVTDADLERERGVVLSEKRLRDTPQMRSIENNLSFVFPDTLVPQRMPIGLESVIGSAPRERLLEFYRAYYTPSRMTLVAVGGVDPAAFAQSLRKHFDSFQARGPEARNPELGEVREGGLKTHFHFEPDGRTSVALQVAKPLVLRPDVRARRVEEMNLYIAHAMLGRRLTTLAMQPGASFLSGGAHVDDFLGLARTGTLTITAQPEQWRAALSVAEQALRRALTHGFTAAELDEQRKTILAEFEERSRAASTRESPELADQLVQSLLDDQNFTSPAQDVEEVNRVMAAVTPQSAVQALRALWEGSGPLIFVGGPLVLDGPEAAIAQAYLASQAVAVAAPMENSIAEFAYRSAGAPPAIAERRVTEMLEITQLRFANNVRVNLKPTKFEANSVAVAVRFGGGRLELPRGKPGLEQLAESTFIAGGLSRHSLDELNRIIAGRSVGLGFDVEDDAFVLAGHTTPGDLELQLQLLAAYLSAPGYREEALERFRQGLPQLYKSLERTPMGVMQKDVVRFLRGGDARFGYPEQNVLAARTLAELRAALDEPLAHGYLEISLVGDFDLEPTIKAVAGTFGSLPMRAAAKPAYREAREVHFPSERSITAFAYDTSDPKALSAVYWPTTDFSRVSDVRRLFVLAKVLGNRVLERVRNVQGLTYTAQGDHAPSQAFPDYGFLYAIVDAPPDKARILVDEIAALGGDIYRDGVTQDELERARNPIVNELKRLLSTNSYLLSAIVSGSQEQPAKLMRAATSLNEVSSLTVEALNEAARTYLRPEAALPVVVVPRAPAEKKALYAPLRRDLRTSPLLSRGGVAPVAGMQRGATYQSVVQSATDQ
;
A
#
# COMPACT_ATOMS: atom_id res chain seq x y z
N MET A 1 23.19 16.84 72.97
CA MET A 1 23.32 16.84 71.49
C MET A 1 23.40 15.43 71.03
N PRO A 2 22.47 14.93 70.33
CA PRO A 2 22.35 14.89 68.87
C PRO A 2 20.86 14.83 68.38
N ILE A 3 20.22 16.00 68.07
CA ILE A 3 18.86 16.03 67.49
C ILE A 3 18.90 16.34 66.00
N SER A 4 20.04 16.77 65.45
CA SER A 4 20.19 17.22 64.08
C SER A 4 20.34 16.11 63.02
N ARG A 5 20.70 14.88 63.40
CA ARG A 5 20.84 13.76 62.46
C ARG A 5 19.51 13.02 62.20
N PHE A 6 18.65 12.91 63.19
CA PHE A 6 17.35 12.27 63.08
C PHE A 6 16.40 13.02 62.09
N TRP A 7 16.39 14.35 62.14
CA TRP A 7 15.61 15.17 61.21
C TRP A 7 16.13 15.16 59.75
N ARG A 8 17.46 14.97 59.55
CA ARG A 8 17.99 14.81 58.20
C ARG A 8 17.67 13.44 57.61
N TYR A 9 17.60 12.37 58.36
CA TYR A 9 17.17 11.07 57.91
C TYR A 9 15.67 11.01 57.69
N LEU A 10 14.90 11.69 58.52
CA LEU A 10 13.44 11.82 58.36
C LEU A 10 13.10 12.66 57.15
N LEU A 11 13.83 13.74 56.85
CA LEU A 11 13.65 14.55 55.62
C LEU A 11 14.07 13.76 54.35
N LEU A 12 15.16 12.98 54.42
CA LEU A 12 15.59 12.10 53.33
C LEU A 12 14.63 10.91 53.13
N LEU A 13 14.01 10.40 54.19
CA LEU A 13 12.97 9.38 54.06
C LEU A 13 11.66 9.98 53.54
N LEU A 14 11.31 11.20 53.91
CA LEU A 14 10.14 11.93 53.38
C LEU A 14 10.38 12.35 51.92
N THR A 15 11.59 12.74 51.53
CA THR A 15 11.91 13.01 50.12
C THR A 15 12.03 11.73 49.31
N ALA A 16 12.48 10.61 49.89
CA ALA A 16 12.44 9.30 49.22
C ALA A 16 11.02 8.71 49.14
N LEU A 17 10.14 9.00 50.12
CA LEU A 17 8.70 8.65 50.07
C LEU A 17 7.88 9.55 49.15
N LEU A 18 8.31 10.79 48.91
CA LEU A 18 7.73 11.70 47.91
C LEU A 18 8.31 11.44 46.52
N ALA A 19 9.47 10.77 46.37
CA ALA A 19 10.01 10.28 45.12
C ALA A 19 9.48 8.87 44.75
N ALA A 20 8.84 8.18 45.68
CA ALA A 20 7.99 7.00 45.43
C ALA A 20 6.54 7.43 45.11
N GLY A 21 6.37 8.61 44.52
CA GLY A 21 5.15 9.07 43.90
C GLY A 21 4.73 8.05 42.83
N GLY A 22 3.57 7.47 43.01
CA GLY A 22 2.99 6.48 42.13
C GLY A 22 3.13 6.94 40.68
N ALA A 23 3.43 6.03 39.80
CA ALA A 23 3.36 6.23 38.36
C ALA A 23 1.98 6.79 38.06
N SER A 24 1.92 8.09 37.78
CA SER A 24 0.66 8.75 37.43
C SER A 24 0.32 8.36 36.02
N ALA A 25 -0.88 7.85 35.82
CA ALA A 25 -1.38 7.57 34.48
C ALA A 25 -1.14 8.80 33.59
N ARG A 26 -0.54 8.58 32.41
CA ARG A 26 -0.13 9.66 31.53
C ARG A 26 -1.31 10.19 30.76
N GLU A 27 -1.63 11.47 30.87
CA GLU A 27 -2.57 12.16 30.01
C GLU A 27 -1.96 12.33 28.59
N LEU A 28 -2.73 12.05 27.55
CA LEU A 28 -2.31 12.32 26.16
C LEU A 28 -2.03 13.82 25.99
N GLU A 29 -0.83 14.17 25.55
CA GLU A 29 -0.39 15.55 25.46
C GLU A 29 -1.10 16.30 24.33
N ARG A 30 -1.51 17.55 24.59
CA ARG A 30 -2.07 18.41 23.54
C ARG A 30 -0.97 19.07 22.72
N ARG A 31 -1.08 18.97 21.41
CA ARG A 31 -0.16 19.59 20.46
C ARG A 31 -0.51 21.06 20.23
N THR A 32 -0.22 21.93 21.18
CA THR A 32 -0.54 23.37 21.08
C THR A 32 0.61 24.23 20.55
N ALA A 33 1.85 23.85 20.80
CA ALA A 33 3.06 24.48 20.26
C ALA A 33 3.38 23.93 18.87
N TRP A 34 4.27 24.62 18.15
CA TRP A 34 4.89 24.05 16.96
C TRP A 34 6.13 23.26 17.35
N PRO A 35 6.45 22.11 16.74
CA PRO A 35 7.62 21.31 17.10
C PRO A 35 8.94 22.07 17.07
N HIS A 36 9.10 23.01 16.15
CA HIS A 36 10.31 23.83 16.04
C HIS A 36 10.47 24.90 17.13
N GLU A 37 9.40 25.23 17.88
CA GLU A 37 9.49 26.22 18.97
C GLU A 37 10.37 25.74 20.15
N SER A 38 10.55 24.42 20.30
CA SER A 38 11.36 23.80 21.35
C SER A 38 12.59 23.03 20.81
N SER A 39 12.83 23.09 19.50
CA SER A 39 13.92 22.36 18.82
C SER A 39 15.17 23.23 18.65
N ASP A 40 16.35 22.59 18.63
CA ASP A 40 17.60 23.21 18.21
C ASP A 40 17.86 23.06 16.69
N LEU A 41 16.90 22.49 15.97
CA LEU A 41 16.89 22.34 14.53
C LEU A 41 16.04 23.45 13.90
N ALA A 42 16.55 24.12 12.88
CA ALA A 42 15.75 25.10 12.14
C ALA A 42 14.72 24.38 11.27
N PRO A 43 13.44 24.81 11.22
CA PRO A 43 12.45 24.26 10.33
C PRO A 43 12.79 24.56 8.86
N ASP A 44 12.13 23.85 7.92
CA ASP A 44 12.23 24.17 6.49
C ASP A 44 11.78 25.62 6.26
N PRO A 45 12.68 26.49 5.74
CA PRO A 45 12.37 27.91 5.52
C PRO A 45 11.29 28.17 4.46
N ALA A 46 10.93 27.17 3.65
CA ALA A 46 9.84 27.29 2.69
C ALA A 46 8.45 27.16 3.33
N VAL A 47 8.36 26.63 4.56
CA VAL A 47 7.10 26.41 5.25
C VAL A 47 6.67 27.67 6.00
N VAL A 48 5.43 28.10 5.77
CA VAL A 48 4.80 29.21 6.49
C VAL A 48 3.88 28.65 7.57
N TRP A 49 4.21 28.94 8.83
CA TRP A 49 3.46 28.55 10.02
C TRP A 49 2.60 29.72 10.50
N GLY A 50 1.33 29.48 10.83
CA GLY A 50 0.46 30.55 11.29
C GLY A 50 -0.66 30.10 12.22
N ARG A 51 -1.29 31.11 12.88
CA ARG A 51 -2.45 30.93 13.75
C ARG A 51 -3.52 31.95 13.41
N LEU A 52 -4.77 31.51 13.44
CA LEU A 52 -5.94 32.40 13.31
C LEU A 52 -6.37 32.95 14.65
N ASP A 53 -7.17 34.05 14.66
CA ASP A 53 -7.75 34.63 15.87
C ASP A 53 -8.67 33.64 16.60
N SER A 54 -9.27 32.69 15.87
CA SER A 54 -10.06 31.59 16.43
C SER A 54 -9.23 30.58 17.26
N GLY A 55 -7.89 30.61 17.17
CA GLY A 55 -6.97 29.63 17.77
C GLY A 55 -6.61 28.47 16.86
N MET A 56 -7.24 28.35 15.68
CA MET A 56 -6.89 27.34 14.67
C MET A 56 -5.49 27.60 14.10
N ARG A 57 -4.73 26.53 13.89
CA ARG A 57 -3.40 26.58 13.28
C ARG A 57 -3.47 26.34 11.77
N TYR A 58 -2.48 26.83 11.03
CA TYR A 58 -2.31 26.49 9.62
C TYR A 58 -0.84 26.42 9.21
N VAL A 59 -0.57 25.58 8.21
CA VAL A 59 0.75 25.39 7.59
C VAL A 59 0.59 25.51 6.09
N VAL A 60 1.42 26.32 5.44
CA VAL A 60 1.41 26.48 3.99
C VAL A 60 2.82 26.21 3.44
N LEU A 61 2.92 25.27 2.49
CA LEU A 61 4.15 24.98 1.78
C LEU A 61 3.94 25.15 0.28
N PRO A 62 4.45 26.24 -0.34
CA PRO A 62 4.46 26.36 -1.79
C PRO A 62 5.21 25.21 -2.44
N ASN A 63 4.60 24.53 -3.43
CA ASN A 63 5.20 23.43 -4.17
C ASN A 63 4.72 23.40 -5.62
N GLY A 64 5.60 23.02 -6.55
CA GLY A 64 5.31 23.04 -7.99
C GLY A 64 4.87 21.70 -8.58
N THR A 65 4.81 20.65 -7.80
CA THR A 65 4.53 19.29 -8.31
C THR A 65 3.37 18.65 -7.53
N PRO A 66 2.30 18.16 -8.18
CA PRO A 66 2.00 18.37 -9.61
C PRO A 66 1.71 19.83 -9.91
N LYS A 67 2.02 20.27 -11.13
CA LYS A 67 1.85 21.66 -11.54
C LYS A 67 0.39 22.13 -11.40
N ASP A 68 0.21 23.34 -10.90
CA ASP A 68 -1.09 24.00 -10.77
C ASP A 68 -2.11 23.23 -9.91
N ARG A 69 -1.67 22.38 -8.96
CA ARG A 69 -2.51 21.63 -8.02
C ARG A 69 -2.28 22.05 -6.59
N VAL A 70 -3.23 21.71 -5.71
CA VAL A 70 -3.16 22.00 -4.27
C VAL A 70 -3.68 20.82 -3.47
N SER A 71 -2.90 20.40 -2.47
CA SER A 71 -3.27 19.38 -1.50
C SER A 71 -3.64 20.02 -0.17
N LEU A 72 -4.84 19.75 0.33
CA LEU A 72 -5.32 20.25 1.61
C LEU A 72 -5.50 19.09 2.58
N ARG A 73 -5.07 19.31 3.84
CA ARG A 73 -5.33 18.39 4.97
C ARG A 73 -5.90 19.18 6.13
N LEU A 74 -7.11 18.84 6.58
CA LEU A 74 -7.65 19.32 7.83
C LEU A 74 -7.39 18.27 8.90
N LEU A 75 -6.38 18.50 9.71
CA LEU A 75 -6.03 17.67 10.86
C LEU A 75 -6.87 18.10 12.07
N ILE A 76 -7.59 17.15 12.65
CA ILE A 76 -8.26 17.26 13.93
C ILE A 76 -7.45 16.46 14.95
N ASP A 77 -6.97 17.09 16.01
CA ASP A 77 -6.26 16.45 17.13
C ASP A 77 -7.26 15.75 18.05
N ALA A 78 -7.97 14.78 17.48
CA ALA A 78 -8.93 13.90 18.14
C ALA A 78 -9.18 12.63 17.30
N GLY A 79 -9.05 11.49 17.93
CA GLY A 79 -9.29 10.18 17.37
C GLY A 79 -9.97 9.24 18.37
N SER A 80 -9.85 7.95 18.21
CA SER A 80 -10.55 6.95 19.01
C SER A 80 -10.12 6.91 20.49
N LEU A 81 -8.90 7.34 20.83
CA LEU A 81 -8.47 7.46 22.22
C LEU A 81 -9.33 8.42 23.03
N MET A 82 -9.93 9.43 22.40
CA MET A 82 -10.80 10.44 23.04
C MET A 82 -12.21 9.90 23.34
N GLU A 83 -12.55 8.72 22.88
CA GLU A 83 -13.87 8.14 23.08
C GLU A 83 -14.07 7.62 24.51
N ARG A 84 -15.26 7.82 25.06
CA ARG A 84 -15.73 7.15 26.28
C ARG A 84 -16.15 5.71 25.92
N GLU A 85 -16.44 4.89 26.95
CA GLU A 85 -16.92 3.50 26.77
C GLU A 85 -18.17 3.41 25.89
N ASP A 86 -19.09 4.35 26.05
CA ASP A 86 -20.33 4.44 25.28
C ASP A 86 -20.19 5.14 23.91
N GLN A 87 -18.95 5.46 23.51
CA GLN A 87 -18.62 6.13 22.27
C GLN A 87 -17.65 5.35 21.37
N ARG A 88 -17.26 4.15 21.74
CA ARG A 88 -16.24 3.36 21.03
C ARG A 88 -16.62 3.08 19.57
N GLY A 89 -15.94 3.77 18.63
CA GLY A 89 -16.18 3.75 17.19
C GLY A 89 -16.94 4.97 16.66
N LEU A 90 -17.34 5.91 17.55
CA LEU A 90 -18.07 7.11 17.13
C LEU A 90 -17.18 8.18 16.47
N ALA A 91 -15.87 8.21 16.78
CA ALA A 91 -14.92 9.08 16.08
C ALA A 91 -14.89 8.73 14.59
N HIS A 92 -14.78 7.44 14.27
CA HIS A 92 -14.80 6.93 12.91
C HIS A 92 -16.18 7.09 12.25
N LEU A 93 -17.26 6.79 12.95
CA LEU A 93 -18.61 7.00 12.44
C LEU A 93 -18.88 8.51 12.14
N LEU A 94 -18.33 9.43 12.94
CA LEU A 94 -18.40 10.87 12.69
C LEU A 94 -17.65 11.26 11.41
N GLU A 95 -16.51 10.65 11.15
CA GLU A 95 -15.76 10.82 9.91
C GLU A 95 -16.63 10.48 8.69
N HIS A 96 -17.35 9.35 8.71
CA HIS A 96 -18.31 8.96 7.67
C HIS A 96 -19.44 9.98 7.53
N MET A 97 -19.99 10.44 8.65
CA MET A 97 -21.06 11.43 8.65
C MET A 97 -20.65 12.76 8.02
N ALA A 98 -19.35 13.10 8.06
CA ALA A 98 -18.82 14.31 7.42
C ALA A 98 -18.92 14.33 5.89
N PHE A 99 -19.33 13.21 5.26
CA PHE A 99 -19.62 13.12 3.83
C PHE A 99 -21.12 13.08 3.52
N LYS A 100 -22.00 13.13 4.53
CA LYS A 100 -23.44 12.96 4.32
C LYS A 100 -24.22 14.27 4.23
N GLY A 101 -23.80 15.32 4.91
CA GLY A 101 -24.43 16.63 4.77
C GLY A 101 -24.03 17.61 5.85
N SER A 102 -24.21 18.89 5.55
CA SER A 102 -23.96 20.00 6.44
C SER A 102 -25.08 21.04 6.37
N GLU A 103 -25.00 22.09 7.21
CA GLU A 103 -26.00 23.17 7.25
C GLU A 103 -26.23 23.83 5.87
N ALA A 104 -25.16 23.96 5.07
CA ALA A 104 -25.23 24.61 3.76
C ALA A 104 -25.25 23.62 2.56
N MET A 105 -24.98 22.33 2.79
CA MET A 105 -24.87 21.32 1.74
C MET A 105 -25.68 20.08 2.14
N PRO A 106 -26.87 19.85 1.53
CA PRO A 106 -27.68 18.67 1.81
C PRO A 106 -27.00 17.34 1.56
N ALA A 107 -27.55 16.27 2.11
CA ALA A 107 -27.01 14.91 1.96
C ALA A 107 -26.93 14.50 0.47
N GLY A 108 -25.76 13.99 0.07
CA GLY A 108 -25.48 13.57 -1.30
C GLY A 108 -24.89 14.66 -2.21
N ASP A 109 -25.14 15.92 -1.96
CA ASP A 109 -24.69 17.02 -2.83
C ASP A 109 -23.17 17.24 -2.77
N LEU A 110 -22.57 17.06 -1.60
CA LEU A 110 -21.14 17.32 -1.39
C LEU A 110 -20.25 16.50 -2.32
N VAL A 111 -20.45 15.20 -2.37
CA VAL A 111 -19.58 14.33 -3.14
C VAL A 111 -19.82 14.51 -4.64
N GLN A 112 -21.10 14.64 -5.07
CA GLN A 112 -21.43 14.98 -6.45
C GLN A 112 -20.83 16.30 -6.91
N TYR A 113 -20.83 17.29 -6.01
CA TYR A 113 -20.23 18.59 -6.26
C TYR A 113 -18.72 18.45 -6.50
N LEU A 114 -18.01 17.70 -5.65
CA LEU A 114 -16.57 17.47 -5.78
C LEU A 114 -16.23 16.68 -7.07
N GLU A 115 -17.05 15.70 -7.44
CA GLU A 115 -16.89 14.94 -8.69
C GLU A 115 -17.07 15.80 -9.94
N ARG A 116 -18.06 16.70 -9.95
CA ARG A 116 -18.23 17.67 -11.07
C ARG A 116 -17.01 18.58 -11.22
N LEU A 117 -16.31 18.89 -10.11
CA LEU A 117 -15.03 19.60 -10.11
C LEU A 117 -13.85 18.73 -10.54
N GLY A 118 -14.08 17.44 -10.77
CA GLY A 118 -13.06 16.50 -11.23
C GLY A 118 -12.26 15.85 -10.12
N MET A 119 -12.76 15.91 -8.87
CA MET A 119 -12.18 15.20 -7.72
C MET A 119 -12.88 13.86 -7.53
N ALA A 120 -12.10 12.78 -7.50
CA ALA A 120 -12.63 11.44 -7.25
C ALA A 120 -12.75 11.17 -5.74
N PHE A 121 -13.90 10.63 -5.33
CA PHE A 121 -14.06 10.15 -3.94
C PHE A 121 -13.15 8.94 -3.68
N GLY A 122 -12.49 8.92 -2.54
CA GLY A 122 -11.53 7.89 -2.16
C GLY A 122 -10.09 8.23 -2.59
N ALA A 123 -9.88 8.86 -3.77
CA ALA A 123 -8.55 9.27 -4.20
C ALA A 123 -8.24 10.73 -3.95
N ASP A 124 -9.11 11.63 -4.41
CA ASP A 124 -8.89 13.07 -4.31
C ASP A 124 -9.61 13.68 -3.10
N THR A 125 -10.64 13.01 -2.60
CA THR A 125 -11.34 13.37 -1.36
C THR A 125 -11.54 12.14 -0.50
N ASN A 126 -10.96 12.17 0.68
CA ASN A 126 -10.98 11.07 1.63
C ASN A 126 -10.89 11.59 3.06
N ALA A 127 -10.96 10.67 4.03
CA ALA A 127 -10.63 10.95 5.41
C ALA A 127 -10.08 9.69 6.08
N ARG A 128 -9.45 9.86 7.22
CA ARG A 128 -8.98 8.75 8.05
C ARG A 128 -9.10 9.10 9.53
N THR A 129 -9.50 8.14 10.33
CA THR A 129 -9.51 8.22 11.79
C THR A 129 -8.49 7.25 12.36
N SER A 130 -7.59 7.76 13.20
CA SER A 130 -6.60 6.99 13.95
C SER A 130 -6.91 7.00 15.45
N TYR A 131 -5.98 6.52 16.26
CA TYR A 131 -6.04 6.61 17.70
C TYR A 131 -6.09 8.06 18.20
N GLU A 132 -5.26 8.94 17.64
CA GLU A 132 -5.04 10.30 18.14
C GLU A 132 -5.65 11.39 17.26
N SER A 133 -6.00 11.08 16.03
CA SER A 133 -6.39 12.11 15.05
C SER A 133 -7.46 11.66 14.07
N THR A 134 -8.15 12.65 13.50
CA THR A 134 -8.96 12.52 12.29
C THR A 134 -8.43 13.50 11.24
N VAL A 135 -8.21 13.05 10.01
CA VAL A 135 -7.67 13.88 8.93
C VAL A 135 -8.61 13.82 7.73
N TYR A 136 -9.07 15.00 7.29
CA TYR A 136 -9.82 15.14 6.03
C TYR A 136 -8.89 15.65 4.95
N GLN A 137 -8.91 15.03 3.78
CA GLN A 137 -8.08 15.40 2.64
C GLN A 137 -8.89 15.84 1.44
N LEU A 138 -8.34 16.83 0.71
CA LEU A 138 -8.81 17.25 -0.61
C LEU A 138 -7.60 17.46 -1.52
N GLU A 139 -7.61 16.81 -2.69
CA GLU A 139 -6.63 17.00 -3.75
C GLU A 139 -7.27 17.86 -4.86
N LEU A 140 -6.94 19.12 -4.90
CA LEU A 140 -7.54 20.05 -5.85
C LEU A 140 -6.90 19.91 -7.24
N PRO A 141 -7.69 19.72 -8.30
CA PRO A 141 -7.17 19.56 -9.65
C PRO A 141 -6.60 20.85 -10.26
N ALA A 142 -6.80 21.98 -9.60
CA ALA A 142 -6.27 23.29 -10.01
C ALA A 142 -6.00 24.17 -8.79
N ASN A 143 -5.14 25.19 -8.95
CA ASN A 143 -4.85 26.21 -7.93
C ASN A 143 -5.69 27.49 -8.11
N ASP A 144 -6.83 27.35 -8.75
CA ASP A 144 -7.78 28.46 -8.95
C ASP A 144 -8.31 28.99 -7.61
N ALA A 145 -8.27 30.31 -7.42
CA ALA A 145 -8.66 30.96 -6.17
C ALA A 145 -10.12 30.67 -5.77
N GLN A 146 -11.03 30.52 -6.74
CA GLN A 146 -12.43 30.20 -6.46
C GLN A 146 -12.58 28.75 -6.01
N LEU A 147 -11.82 27.83 -6.60
CA LEU A 147 -11.79 26.43 -6.19
C LEU A 147 -11.22 26.28 -4.77
N ILE A 148 -10.12 26.97 -4.46
CA ILE A 148 -9.55 27.01 -3.11
C ILE A 148 -10.57 27.56 -2.10
N ASP A 149 -11.21 28.71 -2.40
CA ASP A 149 -12.22 29.33 -1.51
C ASP A 149 -13.40 28.38 -1.22
N ARG A 150 -13.90 27.68 -2.27
CA ARG A 150 -14.96 26.67 -2.14
C ARG A 150 -14.53 25.45 -1.33
N SER A 151 -13.28 25.02 -1.51
CA SER A 151 -12.73 23.86 -0.76
C SER A 151 -12.56 24.21 0.71
N LEU A 152 -12.12 25.42 1.04
CA LEU A 152 -12.07 25.93 2.41
C LEU A 152 -13.48 26.03 3.03
N PHE A 153 -14.47 26.44 2.24
CA PHE A 153 -15.87 26.41 2.66
C PHE A 153 -16.34 24.99 3.01
N VAL A 154 -16.04 23.99 2.15
CA VAL A 154 -16.36 22.57 2.42
C VAL A 154 -15.69 22.09 3.70
N LEU A 155 -14.40 22.38 3.90
CA LEU A 155 -13.69 22.02 5.13
C LEU A 155 -14.26 22.71 6.37
N ARG A 156 -14.73 23.95 6.23
CA ARG A 156 -15.42 24.64 7.32
C ARG A 156 -16.76 23.99 7.67
N GLU A 157 -17.54 23.56 6.67
CA GLU A 157 -18.79 22.83 6.89
C GLU A 157 -18.54 21.50 7.65
N LYS A 158 -17.44 20.80 7.34
CA LYS A 158 -17.02 19.59 8.09
C LYS A 158 -16.58 19.91 9.53
N ALA A 159 -15.93 21.05 9.74
CA ALA A 159 -15.34 21.42 11.03
C ALA A 159 -16.38 21.65 12.14
N ASP A 160 -17.50 22.34 11.85
CA ASP A 160 -18.47 22.68 12.89
C ASP A 160 -19.95 22.71 12.45
N ARG A 161 -20.28 22.29 11.21
CA ARG A 161 -21.63 22.46 10.65
C ARG A 161 -22.28 21.19 10.11
N LEU A 162 -21.81 20.02 10.58
CA LEU A 162 -22.38 18.75 10.14
C LEU A 162 -23.85 18.60 10.57
N LEU A 163 -24.68 18.16 9.64
CA LEU A 163 -26.06 17.75 9.89
C LEU A 163 -26.07 16.23 10.10
N VAL A 164 -26.03 15.80 11.34
CA VAL A 164 -26.21 14.38 11.66
C VAL A 164 -27.71 14.09 11.76
N THR A 165 -28.35 13.63 10.68
CA THR A 165 -29.76 13.21 10.74
C THR A 165 -29.85 11.75 11.21
N ASP A 166 -30.97 11.38 11.86
CA ASP A 166 -31.17 9.99 12.30
C ASP A 166 -31.20 9.03 11.10
N ALA A 167 -31.79 9.45 9.97
CA ALA A 167 -31.86 8.66 8.76
C ALA A 167 -30.48 8.38 8.12
N ASP A 168 -29.59 9.37 8.09
CA ASP A 168 -28.23 9.20 7.58
C ASP A 168 -27.40 8.38 8.55
N LEU A 169 -27.55 8.59 9.85
CA LEU A 169 -26.87 7.85 10.87
C LEU A 169 -27.20 6.36 10.80
N GLU A 170 -28.48 5.98 10.65
CA GLU A 170 -28.88 4.58 10.53
C GLU A 170 -28.32 3.91 9.28
N ARG A 171 -28.24 4.65 8.16
CA ARG A 171 -27.60 4.12 6.94
C ARG A 171 -26.09 3.91 7.15
N GLU A 172 -25.41 4.90 7.72
CA GLU A 172 -23.95 4.83 7.88
C GLU A 172 -23.50 3.80 8.93
N ARG A 173 -24.33 3.48 9.92
CA ARG A 173 -24.07 2.33 10.80
C ARG A 173 -23.87 1.05 9.98
N GLY A 174 -24.76 0.79 9.02
CA GLY A 174 -24.65 -0.36 8.13
C GLY A 174 -23.34 -0.37 7.33
N VAL A 175 -22.93 0.79 6.83
CA VAL A 175 -21.68 0.96 6.07
C VAL A 175 -20.44 0.71 6.95
N VAL A 176 -20.37 1.34 8.14
CA VAL A 176 -19.24 1.15 9.09
C VAL A 176 -19.18 -0.29 9.59
N LEU A 177 -20.31 -0.92 9.88
CA LEU A 177 -20.35 -2.35 10.25
C LEU A 177 -19.93 -3.25 9.09
N SER A 178 -20.22 -2.90 7.85
CA SER A 178 -19.71 -3.61 6.68
C SER A 178 -18.19 -3.47 6.55
N GLU A 179 -17.67 -2.27 6.75
CA GLU A 179 -16.23 -2.02 6.76
C GLU A 179 -15.54 -2.79 7.89
N LYS A 180 -16.10 -2.79 9.10
CA LYS A 180 -15.58 -3.58 10.21
C LYS A 180 -15.46 -5.07 9.86
N ARG A 181 -16.48 -5.63 9.20
CA ARG A 181 -16.42 -7.02 8.71
C ARG A 181 -15.32 -7.24 7.67
N LEU A 182 -15.07 -6.25 6.79
CA LEU A 182 -13.98 -6.35 5.81
C LEU A 182 -12.61 -6.30 6.46
N ARG A 183 -12.43 -5.43 7.47
CA ARG A 183 -11.19 -5.27 8.22
C ARG A 183 -10.94 -6.39 9.23
N ASP A 184 -11.95 -7.16 9.61
CA ASP A 184 -11.78 -8.34 10.47
C ASP A 184 -11.10 -9.47 9.68
N THR A 185 -9.78 -9.45 9.70
CA THR A 185 -8.91 -10.43 9.05
C THR A 185 -8.12 -11.20 10.11
N PRO A 186 -7.60 -12.41 9.80
CA PRO A 186 -6.72 -13.13 10.71
C PRO A 186 -5.52 -12.31 11.19
N GLN A 187 -4.98 -11.48 10.31
CA GLN A 187 -3.89 -10.59 10.66
C GLN A 187 -4.34 -9.51 11.65
N MET A 188 -5.49 -8.86 11.43
CA MET A 188 -6.01 -7.83 12.33
C MET A 188 -6.32 -8.40 13.71
N ARG A 189 -6.96 -9.57 13.79
CA ARG A 189 -7.21 -10.25 15.09
C ARG A 189 -5.91 -10.56 15.84
N SER A 190 -4.86 -10.98 15.11
CA SER A 190 -3.54 -11.20 15.71
C SER A 190 -2.89 -9.90 16.22
N ILE A 191 -3.04 -8.78 15.49
CA ILE A 191 -2.57 -7.46 15.92
C ILE A 191 -3.32 -6.99 17.17
N GLU A 192 -4.65 -7.04 17.18
CA GLU A 192 -5.48 -6.66 18.34
C GLU A 192 -5.14 -7.49 19.60
N ASN A 193 -4.93 -8.79 19.40
CA ASN A 193 -4.54 -9.68 20.49
C ASN A 193 -3.12 -9.37 21.01
N ASN A 194 -2.17 -9.09 20.10
CA ASN A 194 -0.82 -8.68 20.47
C ASN A 194 -0.80 -7.32 21.20
N LEU A 195 -1.57 -6.33 20.74
CA LEU A 195 -1.70 -5.04 21.43
C LEU A 195 -2.25 -5.21 22.85
N SER A 196 -3.23 -6.10 23.02
CA SER A 196 -3.79 -6.45 24.35
C SER A 196 -2.76 -7.12 25.26
N PHE A 197 -1.84 -7.88 24.68
CA PHE A 197 -0.75 -8.53 25.43
C PHE A 197 0.36 -7.54 25.80
N VAL A 198 0.75 -6.65 24.88
CA VAL A 198 1.85 -5.69 25.09
C VAL A 198 1.41 -4.52 25.99
N PHE A 199 0.17 -4.06 25.86
CA PHE A 199 -0.36 -2.85 26.51
C PHE A 199 -1.61 -3.12 27.38
N PRO A 200 -1.61 -4.13 28.25
CA PRO A 200 -2.82 -4.58 28.95
C PRO A 200 -3.45 -3.53 29.89
N ASP A 201 -2.60 -2.66 30.45
CA ASP A 201 -2.99 -1.66 31.45
C ASP A 201 -3.20 -0.25 30.83
N THR A 202 -3.44 -0.19 29.51
CA THR A 202 -3.62 1.07 28.78
C THR A 202 -4.97 1.11 28.06
N LEU A 203 -5.34 2.30 27.55
CA LEU A 203 -6.53 2.48 26.72
C LEU A 203 -6.37 1.89 25.31
N VAL A 204 -5.16 1.67 24.82
CA VAL A 204 -4.87 1.30 23.43
C VAL A 204 -5.70 0.09 22.95
N PRO A 205 -5.69 -1.08 23.62
CA PRO A 205 -6.45 -2.23 23.14
C PRO A 205 -7.96 -2.00 23.14
N GLN A 206 -8.43 -1.06 23.96
CA GLN A 206 -9.85 -0.77 24.13
C GLN A 206 -10.37 0.29 23.17
N ARG A 207 -9.49 0.97 22.46
CA ARG A 207 -9.82 2.14 21.59
C ARG A 207 -9.41 1.92 20.15
N MET A 208 -9.56 0.68 19.64
CA MET A 208 -9.39 0.44 18.21
C MET A 208 -10.29 1.38 17.40
N PRO A 209 -9.75 2.11 16.39
CA PRO A 209 -10.55 3.12 15.67
C PRO A 209 -11.83 2.60 15.02
N ILE A 210 -11.82 1.34 14.56
CA ILE A 210 -13.00 0.71 13.97
C ILE A 210 -14.15 0.48 14.99
N GLY A 211 -13.89 0.56 16.28
CA GLY A 211 -14.86 0.54 17.36
C GLY A 211 -15.56 -0.78 17.64
N LEU A 212 -16.60 -0.70 18.49
CA LEU A 212 -17.42 -1.84 18.89
C LEU A 212 -18.75 -1.89 18.13
N GLU A 213 -19.10 -3.05 17.61
CA GLU A 213 -20.35 -3.28 16.89
C GLU A 213 -21.58 -2.90 17.75
N SER A 214 -21.57 -3.25 19.03
CA SER A 214 -22.66 -2.91 19.97
C SER A 214 -22.85 -1.42 20.16
N VAL A 215 -21.77 -0.62 20.15
CA VAL A 215 -21.82 0.83 20.27
C VAL A 215 -22.22 1.46 18.93
N ILE A 216 -21.55 1.11 17.84
CA ILE A 216 -21.85 1.61 16.52
C ILE A 216 -23.31 1.35 16.16
N GLY A 217 -23.83 0.14 16.42
CA GLY A 217 -25.20 -0.27 16.11
C GLY A 217 -26.29 0.38 16.95
N SER A 218 -26.00 0.91 18.15
CA SER A 218 -27.04 1.33 19.08
C SER A 218 -26.85 2.71 19.73
N ALA A 219 -25.67 3.34 19.63
CA ALA A 219 -25.42 4.63 20.26
C ALA A 219 -26.39 5.71 19.74
N PRO A 220 -27.09 6.46 20.60
CA PRO A 220 -28.00 7.49 20.16
C PRO A 220 -27.21 8.64 19.48
N ARG A 221 -27.86 9.30 18.53
CA ARG A 221 -27.31 10.44 17.76
C ARG A 221 -26.63 11.49 18.67
N GLU A 222 -27.18 11.74 19.83
CA GLU A 222 -26.64 12.73 20.77
C GLU A 222 -25.24 12.37 21.27
N ARG A 223 -24.91 11.07 21.42
CA ARG A 223 -23.55 10.62 21.79
C ARG A 223 -22.51 10.98 20.73
N LEU A 224 -22.89 10.90 19.46
CA LEU A 224 -22.04 11.34 18.36
C LEU A 224 -21.86 12.86 18.37
N LEU A 225 -22.95 13.61 18.58
CA LEU A 225 -22.90 15.06 18.67
C LEU A 225 -22.14 15.57 19.90
N GLU A 226 -22.18 14.85 21.03
CA GLU A 226 -21.33 15.15 22.20
C GLU A 226 -19.84 15.08 21.83
N PHE A 227 -19.41 14.00 21.15
CA PHE A 227 -18.03 13.88 20.67
C PHE A 227 -17.65 15.01 19.70
N TYR A 228 -18.50 15.27 18.71
CA TYR A 228 -18.29 16.36 17.74
C TYR A 228 -18.11 17.71 18.42
N ARG A 229 -19.00 18.10 19.33
CA ARG A 229 -18.93 19.40 20.03
C ARG A 229 -17.74 19.52 20.97
N ALA A 230 -17.29 18.41 21.56
CA ALA A 230 -16.22 18.38 22.55
C ALA A 230 -14.82 18.46 21.90
N TYR A 231 -14.65 17.89 20.72
CA TYR A 231 -13.32 17.71 20.11
C TYR A 231 -13.13 18.47 18.79
N TYR A 232 -14.18 18.81 18.06
CA TYR A 232 -14.06 19.60 16.84
C TYR A 232 -14.07 21.09 17.17
N THR A 233 -12.96 21.55 17.74
CA THR A 233 -12.77 22.93 18.20
C THR A 233 -11.60 23.58 17.47
N PRO A 234 -11.56 24.92 17.30
CA PRO A 234 -10.48 25.60 16.58
C PRO A 234 -9.09 25.25 17.10
N SER A 235 -8.95 25.19 18.43
CA SER A 235 -7.68 24.92 19.11
C SER A 235 -7.12 23.50 18.86
N ARG A 236 -7.93 22.57 18.35
CA ARG A 236 -7.57 21.20 17.99
C ARG A 236 -7.40 21.01 16.48
N MET A 237 -7.54 22.07 15.70
CA MET A 237 -7.47 21.95 14.25
C MET A 237 -6.22 22.60 13.68
N THR A 238 -5.64 21.91 12.70
CA THR A 238 -4.55 22.43 11.88
C THR A 238 -4.89 22.20 10.42
N LEU A 239 -4.87 23.26 9.61
CA LEU A 239 -5.01 23.13 8.16
C LEU A 239 -3.62 23.15 7.51
N VAL A 240 -3.31 22.13 6.77
CA VAL A 240 -2.09 22.04 5.96
C VAL A 240 -2.47 22.24 4.50
N ALA A 241 -1.75 23.12 3.80
CA ALA A 241 -1.90 23.40 2.38
C ALA A 241 -0.54 23.30 1.68
N VAL A 242 -0.45 22.44 0.67
CA VAL A 242 0.77 22.24 -0.12
C VAL A 242 0.44 22.33 -1.59
N GLY A 243 1.21 23.07 -2.36
CA GLY A 243 1.01 23.18 -3.81
C GLY A 243 1.23 24.55 -4.39
N GLY A 244 0.61 24.82 -5.53
CA GLY A 244 0.70 26.08 -6.25
C GLY A 244 -0.07 27.22 -5.57
N VAL A 245 0.25 27.56 -4.34
CA VAL A 245 -0.44 28.56 -3.53
C VAL A 245 0.48 29.69 -3.09
N ASP A 246 -0.03 30.91 -3.12
CA ASP A 246 0.60 32.05 -2.43
C ASP A 246 0.19 32.00 -0.95
N PRO A 247 1.14 31.93 0.00
CA PRO A 247 0.81 31.79 1.41
C PRO A 247 -0.03 32.94 1.99
N ALA A 248 0.19 34.17 1.52
CA ALA A 248 -0.53 35.33 2.04
C ALA A 248 -1.97 35.37 1.54
N ALA A 249 -2.19 35.10 0.25
CA ALA A 249 -3.53 35.00 -0.34
C ALA A 249 -4.30 33.82 0.27
N PHE A 250 -3.64 32.67 0.48
CA PHE A 250 -4.24 31.51 1.11
C PHE A 250 -4.68 31.83 2.55
N ALA A 251 -3.79 32.44 3.35
CA ALA A 251 -4.12 32.85 4.73
C ALA A 251 -5.28 33.83 4.78
N GLN A 252 -5.41 34.74 3.80
CA GLN A 252 -6.56 35.65 3.71
C GLN A 252 -7.86 34.89 3.43
N SER A 253 -7.84 33.94 2.50
CA SER A 253 -9.00 33.11 2.19
C SER A 253 -9.39 32.23 3.38
N LEU A 254 -8.40 31.70 4.09
CA LEU A 254 -8.60 30.89 5.30
C LEU A 254 -9.27 31.72 6.42
N ARG A 255 -8.81 32.94 6.68
CA ARG A 255 -9.43 33.84 7.66
C ARG A 255 -10.90 34.08 7.35
N LYS A 256 -11.26 34.36 6.09
CA LYS A 256 -12.64 34.52 5.65
C LYS A 256 -13.59 33.44 6.16
N HIS A 257 -13.11 32.18 6.14
CA HIS A 257 -13.92 31.01 6.51
C HIS A 257 -13.79 30.63 7.99
N PHE A 258 -12.62 30.83 8.63
CA PHE A 258 -12.31 30.21 9.92
C PHE A 258 -12.07 31.21 11.07
N ASP A 259 -11.93 32.51 10.87
CA ASP A 259 -11.80 33.47 11.98
C ASP A 259 -13.07 33.53 12.86
N SER A 260 -14.25 33.32 12.27
CA SER A 260 -15.51 33.22 12.98
C SER A 260 -15.80 31.86 13.62
N PHE A 261 -14.86 30.92 13.49
CA PHE A 261 -15.04 29.57 14.02
C PHE A 261 -14.92 29.60 15.55
N GLN A 262 -15.95 29.15 16.24
CA GLN A 262 -16.00 29.07 17.71
C GLN A 262 -16.39 27.65 18.13
N ALA A 263 -15.87 27.24 19.27
CA ALA A 263 -16.25 25.96 19.86
C ALA A 263 -17.76 25.95 20.20
N ARG A 264 -18.45 24.87 19.84
CA ARG A 264 -19.90 24.69 20.12
C ARG A 264 -20.20 24.05 21.48
N GLY A 265 -19.19 23.83 22.30
CA GLY A 265 -19.31 23.25 23.65
C GLY A 265 -18.03 23.46 24.45
N PRO A 266 -18.01 23.01 25.72
CA PRO A 266 -16.80 23.01 26.51
C PRO A 266 -15.79 22.01 25.87
N GLU A 267 -14.55 22.46 25.72
CA GLU A 267 -13.48 21.61 25.22
C GLU A 267 -13.16 20.49 26.22
N ALA A 268 -13.11 19.28 25.73
CA ALA A 268 -12.78 18.14 26.56
C ALA A 268 -11.27 18.07 26.83
N ARG A 269 -10.92 17.52 28.00
CA ARG A 269 -9.53 17.13 28.29
C ARG A 269 -9.16 15.86 27.54
N ASN A 270 -7.89 15.68 27.28
CA ASN A 270 -7.41 14.43 26.75
C ASN A 270 -7.52 13.33 27.80
N PRO A 271 -7.65 12.05 27.39
CA PRO A 271 -7.74 10.93 28.33
C PRO A 271 -6.39 10.61 28.96
N GLU A 272 -6.43 9.98 30.10
CA GLU A 272 -5.30 9.26 30.66
C GLU A 272 -5.10 7.94 29.91
N LEU A 273 -3.93 7.71 29.34
CA LEU A 273 -3.65 6.55 28.49
C LEU A 273 -3.42 5.26 29.29
N GLY A 274 -3.22 5.34 30.61
CA GLY A 274 -2.81 4.22 31.45
C GLY A 274 -1.28 4.09 31.56
N GLU A 275 -0.81 2.94 32.01
CA GLU A 275 0.60 2.72 32.32
C GLU A 275 1.20 1.58 31.51
N VAL A 276 2.38 1.82 30.96
CA VAL A 276 3.22 0.75 30.38
C VAL A 276 4.12 0.22 31.48
N ARG A 277 3.87 -1.03 31.90
CA ARG A 277 4.62 -1.66 32.98
C ARG A 277 5.77 -2.50 32.43
N GLU A 278 6.97 -2.12 32.83
CA GLU A 278 8.14 -2.97 32.65
C GLU A 278 7.99 -4.25 33.50
N GLY A 279 8.42 -5.38 32.97
CA GLY A 279 8.30 -6.65 33.66
C GLY A 279 9.27 -7.69 33.13
N GLY A 280 9.34 -8.84 33.83
CA GLY A 280 10.14 -10.00 33.39
C GLY A 280 9.50 -10.72 32.19
N LEU A 281 10.05 -11.90 31.90
CA LEU A 281 9.53 -12.79 30.86
C LEU A 281 8.01 -13.02 30.99
N LYS A 282 7.28 -12.64 29.96
CA LYS A 282 5.86 -12.99 29.78
C LYS A 282 5.69 -13.65 28.42
N THR A 283 4.77 -14.60 28.36
CA THR A 283 4.47 -15.37 27.15
C THR A 283 2.98 -15.33 26.87
N HIS A 284 2.61 -15.26 25.61
CA HIS A 284 1.22 -15.27 25.19
C HIS A 284 1.06 -16.06 23.89
N PHE A 285 -0.05 -16.78 23.79
CA PHE A 285 -0.41 -17.56 22.63
C PHE A 285 -1.76 -17.13 22.06
N HIS A 286 -1.80 -16.89 20.77
CA HIS A 286 -3.01 -16.59 20.03
C HIS A 286 -3.29 -17.66 18.97
N PHE A 287 -4.37 -18.42 19.16
CA PHE A 287 -4.83 -19.38 18.16
C PHE A 287 -5.58 -18.64 17.04
N GLU A 288 -5.01 -18.63 15.84
CA GLU A 288 -5.65 -18.08 14.65
C GLU A 288 -5.63 -19.11 13.52
N PRO A 289 -6.77 -19.78 13.25
CA PRO A 289 -6.82 -20.93 12.34
C PRO A 289 -6.47 -20.56 10.90
N ASP A 290 -6.75 -19.33 10.48
CA ASP A 290 -6.47 -18.84 9.12
C ASP A 290 -5.25 -17.89 9.07
N GLY A 291 -4.59 -17.68 10.20
CA GLY A 291 -3.40 -16.84 10.33
C GLY A 291 -2.12 -17.49 9.83
N ARG A 292 -1.07 -16.66 9.77
CA ARG A 292 0.31 -17.11 9.61
C ARG A 292 0.89 -17.46 10.97
N THR A 293 1.80 -18.44 11.02
CA THR A 293 2.57 -18.66 12.24
C THR A 293 3.60 -17.55 12.39
N SER A 294 3.48 -16.79 13.45
CA SER A 294 4.35 -15.69 13.80
C SER A 294 4.87 -15.83 15.22
N VAL A 295 6.15 -15.58 15.40
CA VAL A 295 6.84 -15.50 16.69
C VAL A 295 7.41 -14.11 16.84
N ALA A 296 6.97 -13.38 17.87
CA ALA A 296 7.52 -12.05 18.18
C ALA A 296 8.15 -12.03 19.56
N LEU A 297 9.41 -11.58 19.61
CA LEU A 297 10.07 -11.15 20.85
C LEU A 297 9.95 -9.64 20.92
N GLN A 298 9.41 -9.13 22.02
CA GLN A 298 9.10 -7.72 22.15
C GLN A 298 9.55 -7.17 23.50
N VAL A 299 9.83 -5.89 23.53
CA VAL A 299 10.01 -5.11 24.74
C VAL A 299 9.22 -3.80 24.58
N ALA A 300 8.58 -3.34 25.64
CA ALA A 300 7.95 -2.04 25.71
C ALA A 300 8.42 -1.32 26.97
N LYS A 301 8.90 -0.09 26.80
CA LYS A 301 9.32 0.78 27.91
C LYS A 301 8.54 2.09 27.85
N PRO A 302 8.16 2.67 29.01
CA PRO A 302 7.52 3.98 29.03
C PRO A 302 8.37 4.99 28.26
N LEU A 303 7.72 5.72 27.32
CA LEU A 303 8.40 6.76 26.55
C LEU A 303 8.35 8.08 27.31
N VAL A 304 9.50 8.73 27.47
CA VAL A 304 9.58 10.11 27.95
C VAL A 304 9.62 11.03 26.74
N LEU A 305 8.52 11.78 26.51
CA LEU A 305 8.50 12.76 25.43
C LEU A 305 9.54 13.85 25.70
N ARG A 306 10.31 14.16 24.70
CA ARG A 306 11.34 15.19 24.69
C ARG A 306 11.27 15.93 23.36
N PRO A 307 11.60 17.24 23.35
CA PRO A 307 11.68 17.99 22.09
C PRO A 307 12.57 17.30 21.06
N ASP A 308 12.24 17.47 19.79
CA ASP A 308 13.05 16.99 18.67
C ASP A 308 14.34 17.84 18.55
N VAL A 309 15.41 17.37 19.18
CA VAL A 309 16.73 18.03 19.18
C VAL A 309 17.79 17.07 18.67
N ARG A 310 18.93 17.60 18.21
CA ARG A 310 20.03 16.78 17.65
C ARG A 310 20.48 15.65 18.56
N ALA A 311 20.57 15.90 19.85
CA ALA A 311 20.97 14.87 20.81
C ALA A 311 20.00 13.68 20.80
N ARG A 312 18.68 13.94 20.73
CA ARG A 312 17.65 12.92 20.61
C ARG A 312 17.79 12.15 19.29
N ARG A 313 17.99 12.82 18.16
CA ARG A 313 18.19 12.19 16.84
C ARG A 313 19.40 11.25 16.82
N VAL A 314 20.49 11.59 17.52
CA VAL A 314 21.64 10.69 17.66
C VAL A 314 21.29 9.43 18.48
N GLU A 315 20.53 9.56 19.55
CA GLU A 315 20.09 8.42 20.37
C GLU A 315 19.17 7.50 19.55
N GLU A 316 18.20 8.08 18.86
CA GLU A 316 17.25 7.35 18.02
C GLU A 316 17.93 6.66 16.84
N MET A 317 18.87 7.31 16.18
CA MET A 317 19.66 6.72 15.10
C MET A 317 20.50 5.52 15.56
N ASN A 318 21.11 5.59 16.73
CA ASN A 318 21.84 4.46 17.29
C ASN A 318 20.94 3.24 17.51
N LEU A 319 19.72 3.48 17.99
CA LEU A 319 18.74 2.45 18.24
C LEU A 319 18.15 1.90 16.93
N TYR A 320 17.83 2.77 15.98
CA TYR A 320 17.35 2.40 14.66
C TYR A 320 18.36 1.52 13.92
N ILE A 321 19.63 1.96 13.82
CA ILE A 321 20.65 1.21 13.08
C ILE A 321 21.00 -0.12 13.75
N ALA A 322 20.91 -0.21 15.08
CA ALA A 322 21.06 -1.49 15.78
C ALA A 322 19.98 -2.49 15.39
N HIS A 323 18.71 -2.07 15.29
CA HIS A 323 17.61 -2.92 14.83
C HIS A 323 17.74 -3.23 13.34
N ALA A 324 18.16 -2.28 12.51
CA ALA A 324 18.39 -2.50 11.08
C ALA A 324 19.47 -3.57 10.84
N MET A 325 20.62 -3.49 11.56
CA MET A 325 21.64 -4.55 11.49
C MET A 325 21.13 -5.90 11.98
N LEU A 326 20.32 -5.93 13.03
CA LEU A 326 19.72 -7.15 13.55
C LEU A 326 18.70 -7.75 12.56
N GLY A 327 17.84 -6.91 11.96
CA GLY A 327 16.90 -7.31 10.89
C GLY A 327 17.65 -7.86 9.67
N ARG A 328 18.76 -7.23 9.28
CA ARG A 328 19.59 -7.73 8.17
C ARG A 328 20.19 -9.11 8.46
N ARG A 329 20.61 -9.38 9.71
CA ARG A 329 21.05 -10.72 10.13
C ARG A 329 19.94 -11.76 10.00
N LEU A 330 18.71 -11.42 10.43
CA LEU A 330 17.56 -12.32 10.30
C LEU A 330 17.22 -12.59 8.82
N THR A 331 17.27 -11.57 7.98
CA THR A 331 17.06 -11.72 6.52
C THR A 331 18.13 -12.64 5.90
N THR A 332 19.39 -12.46 6.25
CA THR A 332 20.49 -13.33 5.77
C THR A 332 20.29 -14.80 6.22
N LEU A 333 19.89 -15.01 7.48
CA LEU A 333 19.60 -16.36 8.00
C LEU A 333 18.42 -17.02 7.28
N ALA A 334 17.38 -16.27 6.92
CA ALA A 334 16.23 -16.78 6.15
C ALA A 334 16.62 -17.18 4.71
N MET A 335 17.70 -16.64 4.16
CA MET A 335 18.22 -16.97 2.83
C MET A 335 19.14 -18.20 2.80
N GLN A 336 19.55 -18.73 3.96
CA GLN A 336 20.43 -19.89 4.01
C GLN A 336 19.70 -21.19 3.67
N PRO A 337 20.37 -22.16 3.05
CA PRO A 337 19.82 -23.50 2.82
C PRO A 337 19.35 -24.14 4.14
N GLY A 338 18.16 -24.73 4.12
CA GLY A 338 17.59 -25.40 5.30
C GLY A 338 17.13 -24.46 6.40
N ALA A 339 16.93 -23.16 6.11
CA ALA A 339 16.38 -22.22 7.09
C ALA A 339 15.04 -22.73 7.67
N SER A 340 14.91 -22.66 8.99
CA SER A 340 13.72 -23.11 9.72
C SER A 340 12.62 -22.08 9.82
N PHE A 341 12.67 -21.02 9.00
CA PHE A 341 11.69 -19.93 8.98
C PHE A 341 11.67 -19.26 7.60
N LEU A 342 10.59 -18.55 7.32
CA LEU A 342 10.33 -17.95 6.02
C LEU A 342 10.90 -16.53 5.89
N SER A 343 10.74 -15.74 6.93
CA SER A 343 11.21 -14.36 7.00
C SER A 343 11.40 -13.92 8.44
N GLY A 344 12.24 -12.90 8.65
CA GLY A 344 12.42 -12.29 9.94
C GLY A 344 12.84 -10.83 9.81
N GLY A 345 12.45 -10.00 10.78
CA GLY A 345 12.80 -8.58 10.86
C GLY A 345 12.95 -8.10 12.28
N ALA A 346 13.56 -6.94 12.44
CA ALA A 346 13.66 -6.23 13.72
C ALA A 346 13.41 -4.75 13.49
N HIS A 347 12.62 -4.13 14.37
CA HIS A 347 12.27 -2.72 14.30
C HIS A 347 12.13 -2.12 15.70
N VAL A 348 12.13 -0.81 15.77
CA VAL A 348 11.92 0.00 16.96
C VAL A 348 10.95 1.11 16.61
N ASP A 349 9.98 1.36 17.50
CA ASP A 349 8.95 2.38 17.31
C ASP A 349 8.68 3.14 18.61
N ASP A 350 8.31 4.41 18.49
CA ASP A 350 7.71 5.22 19.55
C ASP A 350 6.20 5.21 19.39
N PHE A 351 5.52 4.31 20.09
CA PHE A 351 4.11 4.03 19.91
C PHE A 351 3.23 5.02 20.69
N LEU A 352 2.47 5.84 19.96
CA LEU A 352 1.50 6.81 20.48
C LEU A 352 2.05 7.74 21.57
N GLY A 353 3.33 8.09 21.51
CA GLY A 353 3.95 8.85 22.57
C GLY A 353 3.93 8.16 23.95
N LEU A 354 3.42 6.94 24.05
CA LEU A 354 3.20 6.15 25.26
C LEU A 354 4.39 5.27 25.60
N ALA A 355 4.91 4.55 24.61
CA ALA A 355 5.96 3.57 24.80
C ALA A 355 6.96 3.56 23.65
N ARG A 356 8.24 3.32 23.98
CA ARG A 356 9.23 2.87 22.99
C ARG A 356 9.21 1.36 22.96
N THR A 357 9.00 0.77 21.81
CA THR A 357 8.94 -0.68 21.60
C THR A 357 10.11 -1.15 20.75
N GLY A 358 10.68 -2.29 21.10
CA GLY A 358 11.61 -3.03 20.26
C GLY A 358 10.99 -4.39 19.92
N THR A 359 10.98 -4.76 18.66
CA THR A 359 10.32 -5.97 18.20
C THR A 359 11.20 -6.75 17.23
N LEU A 360 11.34 -8.06 17.47
CA LEU A 360 11.85 -9.04 16.50
C LEU A 360 10.69 -9.95 16.14
N THR A 361 10.36 -10.02 14.84
CA THR A 361 9.29 -10.91 14.35
C THR A 361 9.86 -11.92 13.38
N ILE A 362 9.46 -13.19 13.54
CA ILE A 362 9.80 -14.27 12.63
C ILE A 362 8.52 -14.97 12.17
N THR A 363 8.40 -15.16 10.86
CA THR A 363 7.33 -15.96 10.24
C THR A 363 7.87 -17.34 9.90
N ALA A 364 7.15 -18.38 10.29
CA ALA A 364 7.57 -19.77 10.08
C ALA A 364 6.38 -20.68 9.71
N GLN A 365 6.69 -21.95 9.37
CA GLN A 365 5.65 -22.98 9.31
C GLN A 365 5.20 -23.36 10.74
N PRO A 366 3.95 -23.84 10.92
CA PRO A 366 3.43 -24.18 12.24
C PRO A 366 4.35 -25.10 13.05
N GLU A 367 4.90 -26.10 12.43
CA GLU A 367 5.76 -27.11 13.10
C GLU A 367 7.12 -26.55 13.51
N GLN A 368 7.53 -25.42 12.92
CA GLN A 368 8.85 -24.81 13.10
C GLN A 368 8.86 -23.66 14.12
N TRP A 369 7.75 -23.35 14.78
CA TRP A 369 7.67 -22.20 15.68
C TRP A 369 8.74 -22.18 16.80
N ARG A 370 9.12 -23.36 17.34
CA ARG A 370 10.18 -23.46 18.34
C ARG A 370 11.54 -23.08 17.80
N ALA A 371 11.86 -23.54 16.59
CA ALA A 371 13.09 -23.19 15.92
C ALA A 371 13.12 -21.69 15.57
N ALA A 372 12.00 -21.14 15.11
CA ALA A 372 11.83 -19.72 14.86
C ALA A 372 12.06 -18.86 16.12
N LEU A 373 11.48 -19.26 17.26
CA LEU A 373 11.73 -18.63 18.55
C LEU A 373 13.20 -18.67 18.95
N SER A 374 13.85 -19.82 18.76
CA SER A 374 15.29 -19.96 19.03
C SER A 374 16.15 -19.06 18.15
N VAL A 375 15.82 -18.92 16.88
CA VAL A 375 16.53 -18.00 15.96
C VAL A 375 16.40 -16.55 16.43
N ALA A 376 15.19 -16.10 16.79
CA ALA A 376 14.96 -14.73 17.27
C ALA A 376 15.76 -14.45 18.55
N GLU A 377 15.67 -15.36 19.54
CA GLU A 377 16.37 -15.24 20.82
C GLU A 377 17.87 -15.21 20.63
N GLN A 378 18.43 -16.18 19.88
CA GLN A 378 19.87 -16.29 19.67
C GLN A 378 20.42 -15.13 18.84
N ALA A 379 19.68 -14.61 17.85
CA ALA A 379 20.08 -13.43 17.10
C ALA A 379 20.16 -12.18 17.98
N LEU A 380 19.13 -11.97 18.82
CA LEU A 380 19.12 -10.87 19.79
C LEU A 380 20.25 -11.00 20.81
N ARG A 381 20.37 -12.15 21.46
CA ARG A 381 21.40 -12.41 22.46
C ARG A 381 22.83 -12.32 21.89
N ARG A 382 23.03 -12.77 20.64
CA ARG A 382 24.31 -12.57 19.92
C ARG A 382 24.62 -11.09 19.75
N ALA A 383 23.64 -10.26 19.37
CA ALA A 383 23.81 -8.82 19.24
C ALA A 383 24.10 -8.15 20.61
N LEU A 384 23.37 -8.53 21.67
CA LEU A 384 23.58 -8.01 23.00
C LEU A 384 24.96 -8.43 23.60
N THR A 385 25.44 -9.66 23.32
CA THR A 385 26.67 -10.21 23.89
C THR A 385 27.89 -9.75 23.10
N HIS A 386 27.87 -9.92 21.79
CA HIS A 386 29.06 -9.73 20.94
C HIS A 386 29.00 -8.45 20.10
N GLY A 387 27.86 -7.77 20.05
CA GLY A 387 27.67 -6.54 19.26
C GLY A 387 27.58 -6.76 17.78
N PHE A 388 27.94 -5.72 17.03
CA PHE A 388 27.94 -5.64 15.59
C PHE A 388 29.35 -5.42 15.06
N THR A 389 29.61 -5.84 13.83
CA THR A 389 30.88 -5.60 13.13
C THR A 389 30.91 -4.21 12.49
N ALA A 390 32.10 -3.73 12.18
CA ALA A 390 32.28 -2.48 11.43
C ALA A 390 31.69 -2.59 10.00
N ALA A 391 31.74 -3.77 9.39
CA ALA A 391 31.20 -4.03 8.07
C ALA A 391 29.66 -3.95 8.04
N GLU A 392 28.98 -4.49 9.07
CA GLU A 392 27.52 -4.40 9.19
C GLU A 392 27.07 -2.94 9.35
N LEU A 393 27.76 -2.16 10.18
CA LEU A 393 27.47 -0.73 10.33
C LEU A 393 27.73 0.04 9.03
N ASP A 394 28.80 -0.27 8.30
CA ASP A 394 29.13 0.40 7.04
C ASP A 394 28.10 0.11 5.95
N GLU A 395 27.61 -1.13 5.86
CA GLU A 395 26.51 -1.52 4.96
C GLU A 395 25.26 -0.68 5.23
N GLN A 396 24.80 -0.60 6.48
CA GLN A 396 23.61 0.17 6.86
C GLN A 396 23.84 1.68 6.69
N ARG A 397 25.01 2.19 7.08
CA ARG A 397 25.36 3.60 6.90
C ARG A 397 25.29 4.03 5.45
N LYS A 398 25.88 3.25 4.53
CA LYS A 398 25.83 3.55 3.09
C LYS A 398 24.40 3.58 2.57
N THR A 399 23.57 2.64 2.98
CA THR A 399 22.16 2.57 2.56
C THR A 399 21.39 3.79 3.05
N ILE A 400 21.50 4.14 4.33
CA ILE A 400 20.78 5.29 4.91
C ILE A 400 21.24 6.61 4.28
N LEU A 401 22.56 6.83 4.18
CA LEU A 401 23.09 8.07 3.57
C LEU A 401 22.66 8.21 2.12
N ALA A 402 22.72 7.13 1.32
CA ALA A 402 22.29 7.14 -0.07
C ALA A 402 20.79 7.49 -0.20
N GLU A 403 19.94 6.97 0.69
CA GLU A 403 18.50 7.28 0.71
C GLU A 403 18.24 8.78 0.97
N PHE A 404 18.89 9.38 1.94
CA PHE A 404 18.76 10.81 2.23
C PHE A 404 19.30 11.70 1.08
N GLU A 405 20.43 11.32 0.49
CA GLU A 405 20.99 12.00 -0.67
C GLU A 405 20.05 11.91 -1.88
N GLU A 406 19.43 10.75 -2.12
CA GLU A 406 18.48 10.56 -3.21
C GLU A 406 17.25 11.43 -3.02
N ARG A 407 16.66 11.44 -1.81
CA ARG A 407 15.55 12.34 -1.47
C ARG A 407 15.90 13.81 -1.69
N SER A 408 17.13 14.19 -1.35
CA SER A 408 17.59 15.58 -1.54
C SER A 408 17.75 15.94 -3.02
N ARG A 409 18.27 15.01 -3.84
CA ARG A 409 18.38 15.21 -5.29
C ARG A 409 17.01 15.25 -5.98
N ALA A 410 16.03 14.49 -5.46
CA ALA A 410 14.66 14.47 -5.94
C ALA A 410 13.78 15.61 -5.39
N ALA A 411 14.31 16.48 -4.52
CA ALA A 411 13.55 17.46 -3.76
C ALA A 411 12.68 18.40 -4.61
N SER A 412 13.14 18.76 -5.83
CA SER A 412 12.43 19.69 -6.73
C SER A 412 11.17 19.14 -7.36
N THR A 413 10.97 17.82 -7.32
CA THR A 413 9.82 17.12 -7.93
C THR A 413 9.00 16.33 -6.92
N ARG A 414 9.16 16.57 -5.61
CA ARG A 414 8.32 15.94 -4.58
C ARG A 414 6.86 16.33 -4.77
N GLU A 415 5.97 15.37 -4.70
CA GLU A 415 4.54 15.60 -4.91
C GLU A 415 3.87 16.30 -3.70
N SER A 416 2.97 17.24 -3.99
CA SER A 416 2.24 18.01 -2.96
C SER A 416 1.42 17.13 -2.01
N PRO A 417 0.72 16.05 -2.46
CA PRO A 417 0.03 15.14 -1.55
C PRO A 417 0.95 14.49 -0.51
N GLU A 418 2.11 14.00 -0.95
CA GLU A 418 3.10 13.38 -0.06
C GLU A 418 3.67 14.37 0.96
N LEU A 419 3.99 15.58 0.51
CA LEU A 419 4.46 16.64 1.40
C LEU A 419 3.40 17.07 2.42
N ALA A 420 2.12 17.09 2.03
CA ALA A 420 1.02 17.39 2.93
C ALA A 420 0.86 16.30 4.01
N ASP A 421 0.98 15.03 3.63
CA ASP A 421 0.95 13.92 4.58
C ASP A 421 2.19 13.88 5.49
N GLN A 422 3.40 14.16 4.96
CA GLN A 422 4.62 14.30 5.77
C GLN A 422 4.52 15.45 6.79
N LEU A 423 3.94 16.59 6.42
CA LEU A 423 3.69 17.70 7.35
C LEU A 423 2.69 17.29 8.44
N VAL A 424 1.59 16.62 8.09
CA VAL A 424 0.64 16.09 9.08
C VAL A 424 1.33 15.10 10.01
N GLN A 425 2.14 14.17 9.49
CA GLN A 425 2.84 13.20 10.32
C GLN A 425 3.85 13.86 11.24
N SER A 426 4.64 14.83 10.74
CA SER A 426 5.59 15.58 11.60
C SER A 426 4.89 16.30 12.76
N LEU A 427 3.67 16.81 12.53
CA LEU A 427 2.85 17.41 13.58
C LEU A 427 2.33 16.38 14.59
N LEU A 428 1.98 15.18 14.14
CA LEU A 428 1.50 14.09 15.00
C LEU A 428 2.64 13.51 15.84
N ASP A 429 3.85 13.41 15.30
CA ASP A 429 5.03 12.86 15.97
C ASP A 429 5.80 13.89 16.81
N ASP A 430 5.32 15.14 16.85
CA ASP A 430 6.02 16.28 17.46
C ASP A 430 7.47 16.42 16.95
N GLN A 431 7.65 16.23 15.64
CA GLN A 431 8.94 16.34 14.95
C GLN A 431 9.03 17.61 14.13
N ASN A 432 10.22 18.21 14.14
CA ASN A 432 10.48 19.40 13.34
C ASN A 432 10.58 19.03 11.84
N PHE A 433 9.71 19.63 11.02
CA PHE A 433 9.75 19.46 9.56
C PHE A 433 10.92 20.23 8.96
N THR A 434 11.88 19.50 8.39
CA THR A 434 13.12 20.00 7.79
C THR A 434 13.14 19.77 6.28
N SER A 435 13.89 20.59 5.55
CA SER A 435 14.09 20.38 4.11
C SER A 435 15.03 19.19 3.85
N PRO A 436 14.94 18.50 2.70
CA PRO A 436 15.83 17.39 2.37
C PRO A 436 17.32 17.75 2.39
N ALA A 437 17.67 19.00 2.09
CA ALA A 437 19.06 19.44 2.21
C ALA A 437 19.53 19.52 3.67
N GLN A 438 18.66 20.01 4.58
CA GLN A 438 18.94 20.00 6.02
C GLN A 438 19.01 18.55 6.55
N ASP A 439 18.14 17.65 6.05
CA ASP A 439 18.15 16.24 6.43
C ASP A 439 19.46 15.55 6.06
N VAL A 440 20.01 15.83 4.86
CA VAL A 440 21.33 15.30 4.46
C VAL A 440 22.45 15.81 5.37
N GLU A 441 22.45 17.09 5.72
CA GLU A 441 23.46 17.64 6.65
C GLU A 441 23.33 16.98 8.02
N GLU A 442 22.10 16.83 8.53
CA GLU A 442 21.86 16.29 9.86
C GLU A 442 22.15 14.79 9.92
N VAL A 443 21.72 13.99 8.93
CA VAL A 443 22.01 12.54 8.91
C VAL A 443 23.51 12.27 8.81
N ASN A 444 24.26 13.05 8.03
CA ASN A 444 25.72 12.92 7.99
C ASN A 444 26.37 13.21 9.35
N ARG A 445 25.90 14.25 10.04
CA ARG A 445 26.37 14.60 11.39
C ARG A 445 26.03 13.51 12.41
N VAL A 446 24.79 13.04 12.41
CA VAL A 446 24.31 11.98 13.29
C VAL A 446 25.08 10.68 13.04
N MET A 447 25.23 10.28 11.77
CA MET A 447 25.97 9.07 11.40
C MET A 447 27.44 9.10 11.74
N ALA A 448 28.07 10.26 11.75
CA ALA A 448 29.46 10.40 12.21
C ALA A 448 29.63 10.08 13.71
N ALA A 449 28.59 10.24 14.51
CA ALA A 449 28.57 9.90 15.93
C ALA A 449 28.22 8.42 16.22
N VAL A 450 27.67 7.68 15.24
CA VAL A 450 27.25 6.28 15.42
C VAL A 450 28.46 5.34 15.26
N THR A 451 28.64 4.46 16.22
CA THR A 451 29.66 3.40 16.22
C THR A 451 29.00 2.05 16.52
N PRO A 452 29.65 0.91 16.21
CA PRO A 452 29.14 -0.40 16.63
C PRO A 452 28.87 -0.49 18.13
N GLN A 453 29.72 0.16 18.94
CA GLN A 453 29.63 0.20 20.41
C GLN A 453 28.40 1.03 20.86
N SER A 454 28.21 2.23 20.31
CA SER A 454 27.07 3.07 20.69
C SER A 454 25.74 2.43 20.28
N ALA A 455 25.68 1.77 19.11
CA ALA A 455 24.51 1.02 18.65
C ALA A 455 24.16 -0.15 19.59
N VAL A 456 25.16 -0.93 20.03
CA VAL A 456 24.95 -2.00 21.04
C VAL A 456 24.51 -1.44 22.38
N GLN A 457 25.09 -0.32 22.83
CA GLN A 457 24.66 0.32 24.08
C GLN A 457 23.19 0.77 24.01
N ALA A 458 22.76 1.37 22.90
CA ALA A 458 21.37 1.73 22.68
C ALA A 458 20.44 0.49 22.68
N LEU A 459 20.85 -0.59 22.01
CA LEU A 459 20.10 -1.85 21.99
C LEU A 459 19.96 -2.43 23.41
N ARG A 460 21.04 -2.47 24.19
CA ARG A 460 21.02 -2.92 25.59
C ARG A 460 20.12 -2.04 26.45
N ALA A 461 20.22 -0.73 26.35
CA ALA A 461 19.36 0.19 27.09
C ALA A 461 17.86 -0.08 26.87
N LEU A 462 17.46 -0.51 25.67
CA LEU A 462 16.07 -0.89 25.40
C LEU A 462 15.75 -2.31 25.90
N TRP A 463 16.58 -3.31 25.64
CA TRP A 463 16.25 -4.73 25.85
C TRP A 463 16.63 -5.28 27.23
N GLU A 464 17.57 -4.67 27.96
CA GLU A 464 17.96 -5.11 29.28
C GLU A 464 17.04 -4.52 30.37
N GLY A 465 16.75 -5.33 31.39
CA GLY A 465 15.94 -4.92 32.54
C GLY A 465 14.42 -5.01 32.37
N SER A 466 13.92 -5.26 31.16
CA SER A 466 12.48 -5.40 30.88
C SER A 466 12.25 -6.48 29.84
N GLY A 467 11.22 -7.32 30.05
CA GLY A 467 10.84 -8.35 29.10
C GLY A 467 11.77 -9.57 29.08
N PRO A 468 11.78 -10.35 27.98
CA PRO A 468 10.97 -10.15 26.77
C PRO A 468 9.50 -10.50 26.96
N LEU A 469 8.67 -9.85 26.17
CA LEU A 469 7.29 -10.25 25.91
C LEU A 469 7.32 -11.16 24.70
N ILE A 470 6.88 -12.40 24.83
CA ILE A 470 6.92 -13.36 23.72
C ILE A 470 5.51 -13.68 23.28
N PHE A 471 5.18 -13.30 22.04
CA PHE A 471 3.93 -13.59 21.39
C PHE A 471 4.14 -14.68 20.34
N VAL A 472 3.29 -15.72 20.37
CA VAL A 472 3.23 -16.74 19.34
C VAL A 472 1.81 -16.82 18.82
N GLY A 473 1.61 -16.58 17.54
CA GLY A 473 0.30 -16.61 16.90
C GLY A 473 0.27 -17.59 15.73
N GLY A 474 -0.91 -18.13 15.42
CA GLY A 474 -1.11 -18.97 14.24
C GLY A 474 -1.95 -20.21 14.44
N PRO A 475 -2.04 -21.10 13.43
CA PRO A 475 -2.87 -22.31 13.46
C PRO A 475 -2.17 -23.47 14.21
N LEU A 476 -1.73 -23.20 15.42
CA LEU A 476 -1.01 -24.14 16.28
C LEU A 476 -1.92 -24.73 17.33
N VAL A 477 -1.73 -25.99 17.67
CA VAL A 477 -2.36 -26.61 18.85
C VAL A 477 -1.26 -26.90 19.84
N LEU A 478 -1.28 -26.18 20.98
CA LEU A 478 -0.26 -26.30 22.01
C LEU A 478 -0.91 -26.68 23.34
N ASP A 479 -0.35 -27.67 24.01
CA ASP A 479 -0.73 -28.04 25.39
C ASP A 479 0.02 -27.11 26.35
N GLY A 480 -0.72 -26.39 27.22
CA GLY A 480 -0.15 -25.40 28.11
C GLY A 480 0.72 -24.37 27.39
N PRO A 481 0.16 -23.59 26.42
CA PRO A 481 0.90 -22.86 25.42
C PRO A 481 1.90 -21.87 26.01
N GLU A 482 1.54 -21.12 27.06
CA GLU A 482 2.41 -20.14 27.68
C GLU A 482 3.65 -20.83 28.32
N ALA A 483 3.43 -21.96 28.98
CA ALA A 483 4.54 -22.75 29.56
C ALA A 483 5.42 -23.37 28.46
N ALA A 484 4.83 -23.84 27.38
CA ALA A 484 5.59 -24.38 26.24
C ALA A 484 6.46 -23.34 25.55
N ILE A 485 5.94 -22.10 25.41
CA ILE A 485 6.69 -20.97 24.86
C ILE A 485 7.84 -20.58 25.80
N ALA A 486 7.57 -20.46 27.11
CA ALA A 486 8.60 -20.13 28.09
C ALA A 486 9.71 -21.20 28.12
N GLN A 487 9.36 -22.50 28.09
CA GLN A 487 10.33 -23.59 28.02
C GLN A 487 11.18 -23.54 26.75
N ALA A 488 10.57 -23.27 25.59
CA ALA A 488 11.31 -23.13 24.33
C ALA A 488 12.32 -21.95 24.38
N TYR A 489 11.90 -20.83 24.96
CA TYR A 489 12.77 -19.68 25.16
C TYR A 489 13.95 -20.00 26.09
N LEU A 490 13.68 -20.59 27.25
CA LEU A 490 14.75 -20.98 28.21
C LEU A 490 15.70 -22.05 27.62
N ALA A 491 15.17 -22.98 26.82
CA ALA A 491 16.00 -23.96 26.13
C ALA A 491 16.93 -23.28 25.10
N SER A 492 16.43 -22.27 24.39
CA SER A 492 17.25 -21.47 23.47
C SER A 492 18.39 -20.74 24.22
N GLN A 493 18.10 -20.17 25.38
CA GLN A 493 19.10 -19.46 26.18
C GLN A 493 20.27 -20.35 26.64
N ALA A 494 20.07 -21.65 26.73
CA ALA A 494 21.11 -22.62 27.07
C ALA A 494 22.12 -22.87 25.93
N VAL A 495 21.78 -22.47 24.69
CA VAL A 495 22.65 -22.63 23.52
C VAL A 495 23.68 -21.51 23.46
N ALA A 496 24.95 -21.83 23.35
CA ALA A 496 25.99 -20.83 23.20
C ALA A 496 25.89 -20.08 21.87
N VAL A 497 26.06 -18.76 21.87
CA VAL A 497 26.06 -17.94 20.66
C VAL A 497 27.50 -17.50 20.33
N ALA A 498 27.93 -17.70 19.09
CA ALA A 498 29.24 -17.28 18.61
C ALA A 498 29.26 -15.81 18.19
N ALA A 499 30.43 -15.19 18.24
CA ALA A 499 30.62 -13.85 17.68
C ALA A 499 30.32 -13.82 16.16
N PRO A 500 29.84 -12.69 15.62
CA PRO A 500 29.65 -12.55 14.18
C PRO A 500 30.98 -12.64 13.44
N MET A 501 30.99 -13.29 12.28
CA MET A 501 32.16 -13.32 11.40
C MET A 501 32.12 -12.10 10.47
N GLU A 502 33.29 -11.52 10.20
CA GLU A 502 33.41 -10.51 9.14
C GLU A 502 33.30 -11.19 7.77
N ASN A 503 32.37 -10.72 6.97
CA ASN A 503 32.22 -11.14 5.58
C ASN A 503 32.84 -10.08 4.66
N SER A 504 33.72 -10.50 3.76
CA SER A 504 34.26 -9.63 2.71
C SER A 504 33.18 -9.34 1.67
N ILE A 505 33.13 -8.11 1.17
CA ILE A 505 32.25 -7.76 0.05
C ILE A 505 32.95 -8.17 -1.26
N ALA A 506 32.31 -9.02 -2.07
CA ALA A 506 32.80 -9.39 -3.38
C ALA A 506 32.62 -8.23 -4.38
N GLU A 507 33.50 -8.13 -5.37
CA GLU A 507 33.27 -7.22 -6.50
C GLU A 507 32.21 -7.77 -7.44
N PHE A 508 31.41 -6.87 -8.05
CA PHE A 508 30.43 -7.27 -9.06
C PHE A 508 31.12 -7.86 -10.30
N ALA A 509 30.83 -9.13 -10.59
CA ALA A 509 31.56 -9.92 -11.56
C ALA A 509 31.14 -9.67 -13.02
N TYR A 510 30.05 -8.94 -13.28
CA TYR A 510 29.46 -8.78 -14.61
C TYR A 510 29.57 -7.34 -15.11
N ARG A 511 30.77 -6.78 -15.03
CA ARG A 511 31.05 -5.50 -15.67
C ARG A 511 31.07 -5.69 -17.19
N SER A 512 30.47 -4.79 -17.93
CA SER A 512 30.46 -4.83 -19.41
C SER A 512 31.87 -4.82 -19.97
N ALA A 513 32.13 -5.70 -20.93
CA ALA A 513 33.43 -5.86 -21.53
C ALA A 513 33.39 -5.88 -23.07
N GLY A 514 32.28 -5.51 -23.72
CA GLY A 514 32.10 -5.59 -25.17
C GLY A 514 32.33 -4.25 -25.87
N ALA A 515 32.83 -4.30 -27.11
CA ALA A 515 32.81 -3.13 -28.00
C ALA A 515 31.33 -2.79 -28.32
N PRO A 516 30.91 -1.52 -28.24
CA PRO A 516 29.54 -1.15 -28.56
C PRO A 516 29.24 -1.46 -30.04
N PRO A 517 28.08 -2.09 -30.35
CA PRO A 517 27.70 -2.41 -31.72
C PRO A 517 27.32 -1.13 -32.45
N ALA A 518 27.31 -1.20 -33.78
CA ALA A 518 26.78 -0.13 -34.60
C ALA A 518 25.25 0.04 -34.34
N ILE A 519 24.81 1.28 -34.36
CA ILE A 519 23.39 1.62 -34.40
C ILE A 519 22.93 1.39 -35.86
N ALA A 520 22.06 0.39 -36.06
CA ALA A 520 21.52 0.05 -37.38
C ALA A 520 20.39 1.00 -37.79
N GLU A 521 19.57 1.43 -36.83
CA GLU A 521 18.47 2.36 -37.07
C GLU A 521 18.33 3.34 -35.90
N ARG A 522 18.00 4.62 -36.21
CA ARG A 522 17.65 5.66 -35.24
C ARG A 522 16.44 6.43 -35.75
N ARG A 523 15.39 6.51 -34.96
CA ARG A 523 14.16 7.23 -35.26
C ARG A 523 13.74 8.06 -34.05
N VAL A 524 13.18 9.25 -34.28
CA VAL A 524 12.57 10.08 -33.23
C VAL A 524 11.08 10.19 -33.53
N THR A 525 10.24 9.91 -32.53
CA THR A 525 8.80 10.17 -32.58
C THR A 525 8.56 11.54 -31.98
N GLU A 526 8.47 12.57 -32.83
CA GLU A 526 8.41 13.98 -32.40
C GLU A 526 7.28 14.28 -31.43
N MET A 527 6.05 13.72 -31.67
CA MET A 527 4.85 13.97 -30.85
C MET A 527 5.01 13.58 -29.38
N LEU A 528 5.84 12.58 -29.08
CA LEU A 528 6.08 12.07 -27.73
C LEU A 528 7.55 12.21 -27.30
N GLU A 529 8.40 12.80 -28.13
CA GLU A 529 9.84 12.98 -27.89
C GLU A 529 10.54 11.65 -27.50
N ILE A 530 10.19 10.53 -28.16
CA ILE A 530 10.78 9.22 -27.92
C ILE A 530 11.82 8.94 -28.99
N THR A 531 13.05 8.67 -28.56
CA THR A 531 14.13 8.18 -29.44
C THR A 531 14.09 6.66 -29.45
N GLN A 532 13.90 6.08 -30.62
CA GLN A 532 13.90 4.63 -30.86
C GLN A 532 15.17 4.25 -31.65
N LEU A 533 15.84 3.21 -31.15
CA LEU A 533 17.05 2.67 -31.76
C LEU A 533 16.92 1.17 -32.00
N ARG A 534 17.64 0.65 -33.00
CA ARG A 534 17.91 -0.76 -33.16
C ARG A 534 19.43 -0.94 -33.39
N PHE A 535 20.04 -1.76 -32.56
CA PHE A 535 21.45 -2.14 -32.72
C PHE A 535 21.64 -3.25 -33.76
N ALA A 536 22.87 -3.42 -34.24
CA ALA A 536 23.20 -4.47 -35.19
C ALA A 536 22.91 -5.89 -34.71
N ASN A 537 22.84 -6.13 -33.40
CA ASN A 537 22.43 -7.40 -32.79
C ASN A 537 20.91 -7.55 -32.61
N ASN A 538 20.10 -6.67 -33.25
CA ASN A 538 18.64 -6.60 -33.15
C ASN A 538 18.08 -6.22 -31.77
N VAL A 539 18.87 -5.79 -30.80
CA VAL A 539 18.35 -5.17 -29.58
C VAL A 539 17.69 -3.86 -29.93
N ARG A 540 16.45 -3.65 -29.48
CA ARG A 540 15.69 -2.42 -29.63
C ARG A 540 15.73 -1.61 -28.37
N VAL A 541 15.79 -0.29 -28.54
CA VAL A 541 15.90 0.63 -27.41
C VAL A 541 14.90 1.77 -27.60
N ASN A 542 14.13 2.07 -26.57
CA ASN A 542 13.25 3.23 -26.50
C ASN A 542 13.73 4.14 -25.37
N LEU A 543 13.98 5.40 -25.67
CA LEU A 543 14.49 6.37 -24.72
C LEU A 543 13.56 7.59 -24.68
N LYS A 544 13.06 7.91 -23.50
CA LYS A 544 12.29 9.13 -23.25
C LYS A 544 12.87 9.88 -22.05
N PRO A 545 13.79 10.83 -22.28
CA PRO A 545 14.20 11.75 -21.23
C PRO A 545 13.01 12.57 -20.72
N THR A 546 12.87 12.71 -19.41
CA THR A 546 11.87 13.55 -18.76
C THR A 546 12.48 14.35 -17.62
N LYS A 547 11.72 15.35 -17.13
CA LYS A 547 12.05 16.10 -15.90
C LYS A 547 10.90 16.02 -14.88
N PHE A 548 10.03 15.01 -15.01
CA PHE A 548 8.88 14.84 -14.13
C PHE A 548 9.28 14.41 -12.73
N GLU A 549 10.27 13.52 -12.65
CA GLU A 549 10.82 12.98 -11.41
C GLU A 549 12.32 13.17 -11.45
N ALA A 550 12.84 14.17 -10.73
CA ALA A 550 14.26 14.48 -10.69
C ALA A 550 15.04 13.29 -10.09
N ASN A 551 16.23 13.02 -10.62
CA ASN A 551 17.12 11.96 -10.19
C ASN A 551 16.50 10.54 -10.28
N SER A 552 15.45 10.33 -11.09
CA SER A 552 14.74 9.05 -11.23
C SER A 552 14.77 8.56 -12.67
N VAL A 553 15.15 7.29 -12.88
CA VAL A 553 15.12 6.61 -14.18
C VAL A 553 14.43 5.25 -14.02
N ALA A 554 13.32 5.08 -14.71
CA ALA A 554 12.62 3.79 -14.78
C ALA A 554 13.09 3.00 -16.02
N VAL A 555 13.38 1.71 -15.84
CA VAL A 555 13.91 0.82 -16.88
C VAL A 555 13.04 -0.42 -16.99
N ALA A 556 12.71 -0.84 -18.22
CA ALA A 556 12.05 -2.12 -18.50
C ALA A 556 12.70 -2.82 -19.68
N VAL A 557 12.97 -4.10 -19.52
CA VAL A 557 13.54 -5.00 -20.53
C VAL A 557 12.53 -6.08 -20.83
N ARG A 558 11.89 -5.99 -21.99
CA ARG A 558 10.93 -6.99 -22.49
C ARG A 558 11.64 -7.97 -23.40
N PHE A 559 11.46 -9.27 -23.17
CA PHE A 559 12.05 -10.29 -24.02
C PHE A 559 11.12 -11.50 -24.18
N GLY A 560 11.34 -12.31 -25.24
CA GLY A 560 10.54 -13.50 -25.53
C GLY A 560 9.05 -13.23 -25.70
N GLY A 561 8.20 -14.22 -25.45
CA GLY A 561 6.75 -14.19 -25.63
C GLY A 561 5.92 -14.29 -24.34
N GLY A 562 6.55 -14.29 -23.17
CA GLY A 562 5.84 -14.34 -21.87
C GLY A 562 4.94 -15.56 -21.75
N ARG A 563 3.72 -15.36 -21.23
CA ARG A 563 2.72 -16.43 -21.06
C ARG A 563 2.36 -17.13 -22.37
N LEU A 564 2.40 -16.42 -23.52
CA LEU A 564 2.18 -17.03 -24.84
C LEU A 564 3.24 -18.09 -25.19
N GLU A 565 4.43 -18.00 -24.64
CA GLU A 565 5.56 -18.91 -24.91
C GLU A 565 5.65 -20.06 -23.90
N LEU A 566 5.05 -19.90 -22.71
CA LEU A 566 5.04 -20.92 -21.68
C LEU A 566 4.20 -22.13 -22.12
N PRO A 567 4.68 -23.37 -21.91
CA PRO A 567 3.99 -24.58 -22.31
C PRO A 567 2.68 -24.78 -21.52
N ARG A 568 1.55 -24.86 -22.23
CA ARG A 568 0.20 -25.10 -21.63
C ARG A 568 0.14 -26.36 -20.75
N GLY A 569 0.91 -27.37 -21.06
CA GLY A 569 0.97 -28.64 -20.31
C GLY A 569 1.76 -28.56 -19.00
N LYS A 570 2.34 -27.41 -18.66
CA LYS A 570 3.12 -27.21 -17.43
C LYS A 570 2.64 -25.99 -16.63
N PRO A 571 1.38 -26.00 -16.15
CA PRO A 571 0.86 -24.89 -15.34
C PRO A 571 1.70 -24.69 -14.08
N GLY A 572 1.85 -23.43 -13.67
CA GLY A 572 2.67 -23.05 -12.52
C GLY A 572 4.10 -22.62 -12.84
N LEU A 573 4.54 -22.70 -14.10
CA LEU A 573 5.87 -22.19 -14.48
C LEU A 573 5.97 -20.68 -14.36
N GLU A 574 4.90 -19.93 -14.59
CA GLU A 574 4.82 -18.50 -14.37
C GLU A 574 5.12 -18.16 -12.90
N GLN A 575 4.35 -18.75 -11.97
CA GLN A 575 4.50 -18.51 -10.54
C GLN A 575 5.90 -18.93 -10.03
N LEU A 576 6.43 -20.03 -10.56
CA LEU A 576 7.80 -20.45 -10.25
C LEU A 576 8.81 -19.42 -10.76
N ALA A 577 8.66 -18.94 -12.00
CA ALA A 577 9.54 -17.94 -12.60
C ALA A 577 9.57 -16.65 -11.80
N GLU A 578 8.42 -16.06 -11.54
CA GLU A 578 8.28 -14.81 -10.79
C GLU A 578 8.87 -14.91 -9.37
N SER A 579 8.67 -16.05 -8.72
CA SER A 579 9.15 -16.26 -7.35
C SER A 579 10.64 -16.62 -7.25
N THR A 580 11.23 -17.24 -8.28
CA THR A 580 12.57 -17.82 -8.15
C THR A 580 13.64 -17.24 -9.06
N PHE A 581 13.26 -16.53 -10.14
CA PHE A 581 14.22 -16.04 -11.13
C PHE A 581 15.20 -15.04 -10.51
N ILE A 582 14.68 -13.98 -9.88
CA ILE A 582 15.52 -12.99 -9.18
C ILE A 582 16.09 -13.58 -7.88
N ALA A 583 15.28 -14.33 -7.14
CA ALA A 583 15.68 -14.94 -5.87
C ALA A 583 16.83 -15.95 -6.01
N GLY A 584 17.01 -16.53 -7.20
CA GLY A 584 18.14 -17.39 -7.55
C GLY A 584 19.46 -16.64 -7.73
N GLY A 585 19.43 -15.31 -7.77
CA GLY A 585 20.62 -14.48 -8.00
C GLY A 585 21.24 -14.68 -9.39
N LEU A 586 22.53 -14.43 -9.50
CA LEU A 586 23.33 -14.64 -10.70
C LEU A 586 24.24 -15.87 -10.53
N SER A 587 24.71 -16.47 -11.61
CA SER A 587 25.55 -17.66 -11.55
C SER A 587 26.79 -17.50 -10.64
N ARG A 588 27.39 -16.29 -10.57
CA ARG A 588 28.56 -15.98 -9.73
C ARG A 588 28.23 -15.26 -8.42
N HIS A 589 27.02 -14.82 -8.21
CA HIS A 589 26.58 -14.12 -6.99
C HIS A 589 25.24 -14.65 -6.52
N SER A 590 25.14 -15.00 -5.26
CA SER A 590 23.85 -15.23 -4.60
C SER A 590 23.10 -13.91 -4.45
N LEU A 591 21.79 -13.96 -4.16
CA LEU A 591 21.01 -12.75 -3.90
C LEU A 591 21.54 -11.96 -2.70
N ASP A 592 21.99 -12.66 -1.63
CA ASP A 592 22.59 -12.01 -0.45
C ASP A 592 23.90 -11.30 -0.78
N GLU A 593 24.76 -11.90 -1.63
CA GLU A 593 25.97 -11.23 -2.11
C GLU A 593 25.65 -10.02 -2.99
N LEU A 594 24.64 -10.13 -3.87
CA LEU A 594 24.19 -9.00 -4.67
C LEU A 594 23.69 -7.85 -3.79
N ASN A 595 22.87 -8.13 -2.79
CA ASN A 595 22.38 -7.11 -1.84
C ASN A 595 23.51 -6.38 -1.14
N ARG A 596 24.60 -7.07 -0.79
CA ARG A 596 25.81 -6.44 -0.21
C ARG A 596 26.61 -5.62 -1.22
N ILE A 597 26.71 -6.10 -2.48
CA ILE A 597 27.40 -5.39 -3.55
C ILE A 597 26.71 -4.06 -3.89
N ILE A 598 25.37 -4.06 -3.91
CA ILE A 598 24.57 -2.88 -4.26
C ILE A 598 24.19 -2.00 -3.07
N ALA A 599 24.62 -2.34 -1.84
CA ALA A 599 24.32 -1.54 -0.67
C ALA A 599 24.77 -0.08 -0.84
N GLY A 600 23.87 0.87 -0.60
CA GLY A 600 24.10 2.29 -0.83
C GLY A 600 24.07 2.73 -2.30
N ARG A 601 23.54 1.89 -3.20
CA ARG A 601 23.28 2.21 -4.60
C ARG A 601 21.78 2.11 -4.89
N SER A 602 21.29 3.01 -5.72
CA SER A 602 19.89 3.02 -6.14
C SER A 602 19.71 2.16 -7.39
N VAL A 603 19.50 0.87 -7.17
CA VAL A 603 19.19 -0.10 -8.25
C VAL A 603 18.02 -0.99 -7.84
N GLY A 604 17.03 -1.09 -8.73
CA GLY A 604 15.85 -1.92 -8.55
C GLY A 604 15.87 -3.14 -9.46
N LEU A 605 15.21 -4.24 -9.03
CA LEU A 605 15.17 -5.46 -9.80
C LEU A 605 13.86 -6.22 -9.56
N GLY A 606 13.06 -6.36 -10.61
CA GLY A 606 11.85 -7.17 -10.64
C GLY A 606 11.82 -8.06 -11.88
N PHE A 607 11.08 -9.15 -11.80
CA PHE A 607 10.82 -10.05 -12.93
C PHE A 607 9.34 -10.43 -12.93
N ASP A 608 8.68 -10.22 -14.07
CA ASP A 608 7.27 -10.50 -14.29
C ASP A 608 7.06 -11.31 -15.58
N VAL A 609 6.01 -12.11 -15.61
CA VAL A 609 5.55 -12.84 -16.80
C VAL A 609 4.27 -12.21 -17.32
N GLU A 610 4.40 -11.24 -18.22
CA GLU A 610 3.25 -10.66 -18.90
C GLU A 610 2.64 -11.64 -19.93
N ASP A 611 1.48 -11.26 -20.46
CA ASP A 611 0.82 -12.11 -21.46
C ASP A 611 1.71 -12.39 -22.69
N ASP A 612 2.44 -11.38 -23.17
CA ASP A 612 3.20 -11.44 -24.42
C ASP A 612 4.71 -11.15 -24.29
N ALA A 613 5.22 -11.03 -23.08
CA ALA A 613 6.66 -10.85 -22.82
C ALA A 613 7.04 -11.33 -21.41
N PHE A 614 8.28 -11.72 -21.24
CA PHE A 614 8.97 -11.71 -19.96
C PHE A 614 9.54 -10.33 -19.73
N VAL A 615 9.44 -9.79 -18.52
CA VAL A 615 9.84 -8.43 -18.22
C VAL A 615 10.80 -8.40 -17.04
N LEU A 616 12.00 -7.86 -17.25
CA LEU A 616 12.89 -7.42 -16.18
C LEU A 616 12.73 -5.89 -16.04
N ALA A 617 12.43 -5.43 -14.85
CA ALA A 617 12.21 -4.00 -14.59
C ALA A 617 12.96 -3.52 -13.36
N GLY A 618 13.22 -2.21 -13.29
CA GLY A 618 13.81 -1.57 -12.13
C GLY A 618 13.75 -0.07 -12.20
N HIS A 619 14.04 0.55 -11.06
CA HIS A 619 14.21 1.99 -10.93
C HIS A 619 15.64 2.27 -10.47
N THR A 620 16.21 3.38 -10.93
CA THR A 620 17.58 3.77 -10.62
C THR A 620 17.72 5.29 -10.69
N THR A 621 18.90 5.77 -10.39
CA THR A 621 19.29 7.17 -10.58
C THR A 621 20.21 7.33 -11.81
N PRO A 622 20.40 8.54 -12.35
CA PRO A 622 21.40 8.78 -13.38
C PRO A 622 22.80 8.30 -12.99
N GLY A 623 23.15 8.43 -11.70
CA GLY A 623 24.47 8.01 -11.18
C GLY A 623 24.67 6.49 -11.11
N ASP A 624 23.59 5.73 -10.98
CA ASP A 624 23.60 4.26 -10.85
C ASP A 624 23.11 3.55 -12.12
N LEU A 625 22.76 4.30 -13.17
CA LEU A 625 22.18 3.77 -14.40
C LEU A 625 23.05 2.69 -15.05
N GLU A 626 24.37 2.89 -15.09
CA GLU A 626 25.28 1.90 -15.69
C GLU A 626 25.25 0.57 -14.92
N LEU A 627 25.26 0.62 -13.57
CA LEU A 627 25.16 -0.56 -12.73
C LEU A 627 23.81 -1.26 -12.91
N GLN A 628 22.72 -0.49 -12.97
CA GLN A 628 21.37 -1.00 -13.25
C GLN A 628 21.34 -1.78 -14.58
N LEU A 629 21.89 -1.21 -15.63
CA LEU A 629 21.95 -1.84 -16.96
C LEU A 629 22.83 -3.10 -16.95
N GLN A 630 23.97 -3.06 -16.27
CA GLN A 630 24.86 -4.22 -16.10
C GLN A 630 24.15 -5.35 -15.35
N LEU A 631 23.41 -5.04 -14.29
CA LEU A 631 22.66 -6.01 -13.50
C LEU A 631 21.55 -6.68 -14.31
N LEU A 632 20.75 -5.90 -15.06
CA LEU A 632 19.68 -6.43 -15.92
C LEU A 632 20.27 -7.29 -17.05
N ALA A 633 21.36 -6.87 -17.68
CA ALA A 633 22.05 -7.65 -18.71
C ALA A 633 22.67 -8.95 -18.16
N ALA A 634 23.13 -8.93 -16.89
CA ALA A 634 23.64 -10.11 -16.23
C ALA A 634 22.54 -11.16 -15.99
N TYR A 635 21.32 -10.75 -15.62
CA TYR A 635 20.19 -11.66 -15.48
C TYR A 635 19.74 -12.27 -16.83
N LEU A 636 19.90 -11.56 -17.94
CA LEU A 636 19.65 -12.13 -19.28
C LEU A 636 20.70 -13.16 -19.69
N SER A 637 21.93 -13.05 -19.23
CA SER A 637 23.06 -13.87 -19.72
C SER A 637 23.53 -14.93 -18.72
N ALA A 638 23.31 -14.74 -17.43
CA ALA A 638 23.86 -15.58 -16.38
C ALA A 638 22.96 -15.69 -15.12
N PRO A 639 21.65 -16.02 -15.26
CA PRO A 639 20.79 -16.25 -14.11
C PRO A 639 21.28 -17.41 -13.25
N GLY A 640 21.05 -17.33 -11.95
CA GLY A 640 21.63 -18.27 -10.98
C GLY A 640 20.91 -19.61 -10.88
N TYR A 641 19.59 -19.63 -10.98
CA TYR A 641 18.73 -20.83 -10.83
C TYR A 641 19.11 -21.70 -9.62
N ARG A 642 19.19 -21.09 -8.42
CA ARG A 642 19.62 -21.79 -7.20
C ARG A 642 18.50 -22.56 -6.53
N GLU A 643 18.82 -23.76 -6.03
CA GLU A 643 17.89 -24.65 -5.33
C GLU A 643 17.34 -23.99 -4.06
N GLU A 644 18.09 -23.12 -3.38
CA GLU A 644 17.62 -22.40 -2.19
C GLU A 644 16.41 -21.49 -2.48
N ALA A 645 16.35 -20.94 -3.69
CA ALA A 645 15.18 -20.15 -4.11
C ALA A 645 13.96 -21.04 -4.33
N LEU A 646 14.14 -22.23 -4.93
CA LEU A 646 13.09 -23.22 -5.11
C LEU A 646 12.59 -23.78 -3.77
N GLU A 647 13.50 -24.06 -2.85
CA GLU A 647 13.14 -24.53 -1.50
C GLU A 647 12.30 -23.52 -0.76
N ARG A 648 12.69 -22.25 -0.75
CA ARG A 648 11.90 -21.14 -0.14
C ARG A 648 10.54 -20.99 -0.81
N PHE A 649 10.48 -21.03 -2.12
CA PHE A 649 9.22 -21.02 -2.86
C PHE A 649 8.30 -22.14 -2.40
N ARG A 650 8.79 -23.39 -2.34
CA ARG A 650 8.01 -24.55 -1.89
C ARG A 650 7.57 -24.43 -0.43
N GLN A 651 8.43 -23.91 0.43
CA GLN A 651 8.08 -23.64 1.84
C GLN A 651 6.96 -22.59 1.97
N GLY A 652 6.88 -21.61 1.05
CA GLY A 652 5.82 -20.59 1.05
C GLY A 652 4.47 -21.10 0.52
N LEU A 653 4.43 -22.19 -0.26
CA LEU A 653 3.21 -22.66 -0.92
C LEU A 653 2.04 -22.97 0.03
N PRO A 654 2.22 -23.65 1.19
CA PRO A 654 1.10 -23.92 2.07
C PRO A 654 0.38 -22.65 2.52
N GLN A 655 1.14 -21.59 2.85
CA GLN A 655 0.56 -20.32 3.25
C GLN A 655 -0.11 -19.59 2.08
N LEU A 656 0.49 -19.61 0.90
CA LEU A 656 -0.10 -19.05 -0.33
C LEU A 656 -1.44 -19.72 -0.63
N TYR A 657 -1.50 -21.04 -0.66
CA TYR A 657 -2.73 -21.78 -0.95
C TYR A 657 -3.79 -21.61 0.12
N LYS A 658 -3.38 -21.45 1.38
CA LYS A 658 -4.30 -21.08 2.44
C LYS A 658 -4.99 -19.74 2.15
N SER A 659 -4.27 -18.74 1.67
CA SER A 659 -4.85 -17.46 1.23
C SER A 659 -5.74 -17.63 -0.02
N LEU A 660 -5.26 -18.38 -1.03
CA LEU A 660 -5.97 -18.59 -2.29
C LEU A 660 -7.29 -19.36 -2.12
N GLU A 661 -7.37 -20.26 -1.17
CA GLU A 661 -8.51 -21.17 -0.98
C GLU A 661 -9.44 -20.80 0.16
N ARG A 662 -9.05 -19.84 1.03
CA ARG A 662 -9.79 -19.45 2.22
C ARG A 662 -10.25 -17.99 2.23
N THR A 663 -10.00 -17.25 1.16
CA THR A 663 -10.49 -15.88 1.02
C THR A 663 -11.23 -15.70 -0.29
N PRO A 664 -12.26 -14.83 -0.35
CA PRO A 664 -12.96 -14.55 -1.61
C PRO A 664 -12.02 -14.06 -2.72
N MET A 665 -11.09 -13.17 -2.38
CA MET A 665 -10.14 -12.62 -3.34
C MET A 665 -9.13 -13.69 -3.82
N GLY A 666 -8.73 -14.61 -2.94
CA GLY A 666 -7.88 -15.74 -3.32
C GLY A 666 -8.55 -16.64 -4.35
N VAL A 667 -9.84 -16.94 -4.16
CA VAL A 667 -10.62 -17.72 -5.14
C VAL A 667 -10.78 -16.96 -6.46
N MET A 668 -10.94 -15.63 -6.41
CA MET A 668 -10.92 -14.80 -7.61
C MET A 668 -9.61 -14.99 -8.39
N GLN A 669 -8.47 -14.94 -7.71
CA GLN A 669 -7.14 -15.08 -8.32
C GLN A 669 -6.86 -16.51 -8.81
N LYS A 670 -7.28 -17.52 -8.05
CA LYS A 670 -7.02 -18.93 -8.38
C LYS A 670 -7.93 -19.43 -9.49
N ASP A 671 -9.25 -19.28 -9.30
CA ASP A 671 -10.25 -20.03 -10.07
C ASP A 671 -11.07 -19.15 -11.01
N VAL A 672 -11.53 -17.96 -10.58
CA VAL A 672 -12.38 -17.10 -11.40
C VAL A 672 -11.62 -16.52 -12.60
N VAL A 673 -10.35 -16.12 -12.40
CA VAL A 673 -9.49 -15.63 -13.49
C VAL A 673 -9.32 -16.68 -14.59
N ARG A 674 -9.17 -17.95 -14.23
CA ARG A 674 -9.10 -19.08 -15.18
C ARG A 674 -10.45 -19.33 -15.84
N PHE A 675 -11.52 -19.31 -15.08
CA PHE A 675 -12.89 -19.50 -15.58
C PHE A 675 -13.23 -18.44 -16.64
N LEU A 676 -12.95 -17.18 -16.38
CA LEU A 676 -13.20 -16.07 -17.32
C LEU A 676 -12.43 -16.24 -18.66
N ARG A 677 -11.37 -17.07 -18.66
CA ARG A 677 -10.57 -17.39 -19.86
C ARG A 677 -10.85 -18.80 -20.41
N GLY A 678 -12.10 -19.27 -20.26
CA GLY A 678 -12.53 -20.56 -20.79
C GLY A 678 -11.83 -21.77 -20.17
N GLY A 679 -11.27 -21.64 -18.99
CA GLY A 679 -10.55 -22.71 -18.27
C GLY A 679 -9.09 -22.88 -18.70
N ASP A 680 -8.48 -21.94 -19.42
CA ASP A 680 -7.10 -22.03 -19.86
C ASP A 680 -6.15 -22.13 -18.65
N ALA A 681 -5.38 -23.21 -18.60
CA ALA A 681 -4.52 -23.57 -17.47
C ALA A 681 -3.32 -22.62 -17.26
N ARG A 682 -3.04 -21.73 -18.19
CA ARG A 682 -2.00 -20.71 -18.06
C ARG A 682 -2.43 -19.59 -17.11
N PHE A 683 -3.71 -19.48 -16.76
CA PHE A 683 -4.24 -18.43 -15.92
C PHE A 683 -4.65 -18.95 -14.53
N GLY A 684 -4.56 -18.08 -13.55
CA GLY A 684 -4.81 -18.45 -12.16
C GLY A 684 -3.76 -19.40 -11.60
N TYR A 685 -4.03 -19.97 -10.44
CA TYR A 685 -3.09 -20.89 -9.80
C TYR A 685 -3.50 -22.35 -10.04
N PRO A 686 -2.57 -23.26 -10.43
CA PRO A 686 -2.85 -24.70 -10.48
C PRO A 686 -3.08 -25.24 -9.06
N GLU A 687 -3.38 -26.54 -8.92
CA GLU A 687 -3.42 -27.17 -7.59
C GLU A 687 -2.04 -27.15 -6.93
N GLN A 688 -1.99 -27.07 -5.61
CA GLN A 688 -0.75 -26.91 -4.82
C GLN A 688 0.30 -27.97 -5.16
N ASN A 689 -0.10 -29.24 -5.27
CA ASN A 689 0.81 -30.35 -5.62
C ASN A 689 1.38 -30.21 -7.04
N VAL A 690 0.62 -29.65 -7.97
CA VAL A 690 1.07 -29.39 -9.35
C VAL A 690 2.13 -28.28 -9.35
N LEU A 691 1.90 -27.21 -8.60
CA LEU A 691 2.84 -26.10 -8.46
C LEU A 691 4.11 -26.53 -7.72
N ALA A 692 3.98 -27.27 -6.63
CA ALA A 692 5.11 -27.82 -5.85
C ALA A 692 6.00 -28.78 -6.64
N ALA A 693 5.42 -29.45 -7.65
CA ALA A 693 6.15 -30.38 -8.51
C ALA A 693 6.99 -29.68 -9.61
N ARG A 694 6.83 -28.35 -9.82
CA ARG A 694 7.64 -27.62 -10.80
C ARG A 694 9.11 -27.61 -10.39
N THR A 695 10.00 -27.62 -11.37
CA THR A 695 11.44 -27.72 -11.17
C THR A 695 12.20 -26.59 -11.87
N LEU A 696 13.39 -26.28 -11.36
CA LEU A 696 14.30 -25.32 -12.03
C LEU A 696 14.74 -25.80 -13.40
N ALA A 697 14.79 -27.11 -13.64
CA ALA A 697 15.11 -27.68 -14.98
C ALA A 697 13.98 -27.35 -15.98
N GLU A 698 12.71 -27.45 -15.57
CA GLU A 698 11.57 -27.04 -16.41
C GLU A 698 11.55 -25.53 -16.65
N LEU A 699 11.86 -24.74 -15.63
CA LEU A 699 11.95 -23.28 -15.74
C LEU A 699 13.08 -22.89 -16.71
N ARG A 700 14.26 -23.50 -16.54
CA ARG A 700 15.42 -23.28 -17.42
C ARG A 700 15.10 -23.64 -18.88
N ALA A 701 14.47 -24.78 -19.11
CA ALA A 701 14.05 -25.19 -20.45
C ALA A 701 13.03 -24.22 -21.09
N ALA A 702 12.23 -23.51 -20.28
CA ALA A 702 11.28 -22.53 -20.78
C ALA A 702 11.92 -21.14 -21.03
N LEU A 703 12.96 -20.76 -20.28
CA LEU A 703 13.52 -19.42 -20.31
C LEU A 703 14.86 -19.31 -21.08
N ASP A 704 15.66 -20.37 -21.19
CA ASP A 704 17.03 -20.28 -21.76
C ASP A 704 17.05 -19.73 -23.19
N GLU A 705 16.13 -20.17 -24.08
CA GLU A 705 16.07 -19.66 -25.45
C GLU A 705 15.55 -18.20 -25.52
N PRO A 706 14.43 -17.83 -24.85
CA PRO A 706 14.04 -16.43 -24.75
C PRO A 706 15.12 -15.50 -24.18
N LEU A 707 15.83 -15.95 -23.14
CA LEU A 707 16.92 -15.18 -22.52
C LEU A 707 18.11 -14.99 -23.46
N ALA A 708 18.49 -16.03 -24.23
CA ALA A 708 19.67 -15.98 -25.09
C ALA A 708 19.40 -15.31 -26.43
N HIS A 709 18.28 -15.60 -27.09
CA HIS A 709 18.03 -15.25 -28.48
C HIS A 709 16.65 -14.62 -28.75
N GLY A 710 15.75 -14.61 -27.78
CA GLY A 710 14.41 -14.05 -27.93
C GLY A 710 14.44 -12.60 -28.43
N TYR A 711 13.31 -12.13 -28.99
CA TYR A 711 13.09 -10.71 -29.26
C TYR A 711 13.38 -9.92 -27.99
N LEU A 712 14.07 -8.77 -28.11
CA LEU A 712 14.44 -7.96 -26.95
C LEU A 712 14.25 -6.48 -27.22
N GLU A 713 13.51 -5.83 -26.32
CA GLU A 713 13.25 -4.40 -26.33
C GLU A 713 13.49 -3.82 -24.94
N ILE A 714 14.43 -2.88 -24.81
CA ILE A 714 14.71 -2.14 -23.59
C ILE A 714 14.14 -0.74 -23.68
N SER A 715 13.50 -0.27 -22.63
CA SER A 715 12.88 1.03 -22.55
C SER A 715 13.31 1.76 -21.30
N LEU A 716 13.68 3.04 -21.43
CA LEU A 716 14.08 3.92 -20.35
C LEU A 716 13.25 5.21 -20.40
N VAL A 717 12.72 5.60 -19.24
CA VAL A 717 12.00 6.87 -19.05
C VAL A 717 12.53 7.54 -17.79
N GLY A 718 12.87 8.81 -17.84
CA GLY A 718 13.32 9.53 -16.64
C GLY A 718 14.36 10.62 -16.88
N ASP A 719 15.00 11.01 -15.80
CA ASP A 719 15.98 12.08 -15.73
C ASP A 719 17.36 11.58 -16.18
N PHE A 720 17.63 11.58 -17.46
CA PHE A 720 18.93 11.17 -18.02
C PHE A 720 19.30 11.94 -19.27
N ASP A 721 20.60 11.97 -19.56
CA ASP A 721 21.15 12.51 -20.81
C ASP A 721 21.13 11.45 -21.90
N LEU A 722 20.63 11.79 -23.09
CA LEU A 722 20.37 10.88 -24.18
C LEU A 722 21.62 10.14 -24.68
N GLU A 723 22.68 10.85 -25.10
CA GLU A 723 23.85 10.25 -25.72
C GLU A 723 24.71 9.41 -24.73
N PRO A 724 24.96 9.85 -23.49
CA PRO A 724 25.57 8.98 -22.45
C PRO A 724 24.78 7.71 -22.21
N THR A 725 23.45 7.81 -22.15
CA THR A 725 22.56 6.64 -21.93
C THR A 725 22.60 5.67 -23.13
N ILE A 726 22.60 6.20 -24.37
CA ILE A 726 22.78 5.34 -25.56
C ILE A 726 24.10 4.57 -25.48
N LYS A 727 25.19 5.23 -25.08
CA LYS A 727 26.49 4.60 -24.91
C LYS A 727 26.48 3.51 -23.83
N ALA A 728 25.83 3.78 -22.71
CA ALA A 728 25.70 2.81 -21.60
C ALA A 728 24.90 1.57 -22.03
N VAL A 729 23.74 1.76 -22.70
CA VAL A 729 22.95 0.65 -23.24
C VAL A 729 23.71 -0.12 -24.32
N ALA A 730 24.42 0.56 -25.20
CA ALA A 730 25.26 -0.09 -26.23
C ALA A 730 26.39 -0.91 -25.60
N GLY A 731 27.02 -0.41 -24.54
CA GLY A 731 28.10 -1.10 -23.82
C GLY A 731 27.62 -2.33 -23.04
N THR A 732 26.35 -2.41 -22.69
CA THR A 732 25.74 -3.52 -21.92
C THR A 732 24.95 -4.45 -22.85
N PHE A 733 23.78 -4.03 -23.28
CA PHE A 733 22.86 -4.85 -24.11
C PHE A 733 23.33 -5.03 -25.56
N GLY A 734 24.09 -4.08 -26.05
CA GLY A 734 24.66 -4.18 -27.38
C GLY A 734 25.74 -5.29 -27.52
N SER A 735 26.34 -5.72 -26.43
CA SER A 735 27.29 -6.82 -26.40
C SER A 735 26.64 -8.21 -26.31
N LEU A 736 25.34 -8.28 -26.13
CA LEU A 736 24.59 -9.55 -26.07
C LEU A 736 24.60 -10.26 -27.44
N PRO A 737 24.38 -11.60 -27.47
CA PRO A 737 24.22 -12.35 -28.71
C PRO A 737 23.12 -11.79 -29.61
N MET A 738 23.15 -12.18 -30.90
CA MET A 738 22.12 -11.80 -31.87
C MET A 738 20.71 -12.17 -31.37
N ARG A 739 19.79 -11.23 -31.40
CA ARG A 739 18.40 -11.36 -30.99
C ARG A 739 17.48 -11.62 -32.19
N ALA A 740 16.34 -12.25 -31.93
CA ALA A 740 15.29 -12.41 -32.93
C ALA A 740 14.84 -11.07 -33.50
N ALA A 741 14.71 -10.97 -34.81
CA ALA A 741 14.26 -9.76 -35.51
C ALA A 741 12.77 -9.47 -35.28
N ALA A 742 11.95 -10.47 -34.96
CA ALA A 742 10.52 -10.37 -34.63
C ALA A 742 10.13 -11.52 -33.72
N LYS A 743 9.03 -11.33 -32.98
CA LYS A 743 8.42 -12.42 -32.19
C LYS A 743 7.68 -13.39 -33.11
N PRO A 744 7.59 -14.69 -32.75
CA PRO A 744 6.63 -15.60 -33.34
C PRO A 744 5.18 -15.09 -33.19
N ALA A 745 4.32 -15.48 -34.12
CA ALA A 745 2.94 -14.97 -34.09
C ALA A 745 2.09 -15.56 -32.96
N TYR A 746 2.49 -16.69 -32.36
CA TYR A 746 1.80 -17.40 -31.26
C TYR A 746 0.29 -17.60 -31.51
N ARG A 747 -0.14 -17.88 -32.77
CA ARG A 747 -1.57 -17.88 -33.17
C ARG A 747 -2.43 -18.75 -32.26
N GLU A 748 -2.07 -20.00 -32.06
CA GLU A 748 -2.81 -20.95 -31.19
C GLU A 748 -2.77 -20.52 -29.71
N ALA A 749 -1.63 -19.98 -29.24
CA ALA A 749 -1.49 -19.50 -27.89
C ALA A 749 -2.33 -18.26 -27.61
N ARG A 750 -2.68 -17.48 -28.63
CA ARG A 750 -3.55 -16.29 -28.50
C ARG A 750 -5.04 -16.62 -28.48
N GLU A 751 -5.45 -17.87 -28.66
CA GLU A 751 -6.85 -18.28 -28.56
C GLU A 751 -7.26 -18.39 -27.09
N VAL A 752 -8.05 -17.43 -26.63
CA VAL A 752 -8.70 -17.40 -25.33
C VAL A 752 -10.15 -17.02 -25.53
N HIS A 753 -11.07 -17.70 -24.84
CA HIS A 753 -12.50 -17.49 -24.99
C HIS A 753 -13.15 -17.10 -23.67
N PHE A 754 -14.00 -16.08 -23.71
CA PHE A 754 -14.87 -15.75 -22.60
C PHE A 754 -15.93 -16.85 -22.43
N PRO A 755 -16.33 -17.26 -21.20
CA PRO A 755 -17.33 -18.31 -20.98
C PRO A 755 -18.63 -18.06 -21.74
N SER A 756 -19.23 -19.12 -22.27
CA SER A 756 -20.55 -19.06 -22.91
C SER A 756 -21.71 -19.16 -21.91
N GLU A 757 -21.46 -19.67 -20.72
CA GLU A 757 -22.44 -19.77 -19.64
C GLU A 757 -22.93 -18.37 -19.25
N ARG A 758 -24.25 -18.27 -18.93
CA ARG A 758 -24.89 -17.01 -18.50
C ARG A 758 -25.75 -17.19 -17.26
N SER A 759 -25.74 -18.38 -16.67
CA SER A 759 -26.32 -18.60 -15.34
C SER A 759 -25.37 -18.14 -14.24
N ILE A 760 -25.91 -17.93 -13.03
CA ILE A 760 -25.07 -17.57 -11.87
C ILE A 760 -24.06 -18.67 -11.63
N THR A 761 -22.79 -18.33 -11.76
CA THR A 761 -21.67 -19.23 -11.47
C THR A 761 -21.18 -18.98 -10.05
N ALA A 762 -21.18 -20.02 -9.21
CA ALA A 762 -20.80 -19.93 -7.82
C ALA A 762 -19.46 -20.66 -7.58
N PHE A 763 -18.53 -19.98 -6.97
CA PHE A 763 -17.29 -20.53 -6.43
C PHE A 763 -17.39 -20.59 -4.92
N ALA A 764 -17.15 -21.77 -4.34
CA ALA A 764 -17.28 -22.01 -2.92
C ALA A 764 -15.91 -22.24 -2.27
N TYR A 765 -15.66 -21.62 -1.14
CA TYR A 765 -14.41 -21.74 -0.40
C TYR A 765 -14.64 -22.05 1.08
N ASP A 766 -13.63 -22.63 1.74
CA ASP A 766 -13.68 -22.98 3.16
C ASP A 766 -13.06 -21.83 3.99
N THR A 767 -13.79 -21.37 5.00
CA THR A 767 -13.33 -20.26 5.85
C THR A 767 -13.96 -20.31 7.22
N SER A 768 -13.27 -19.77 8.22
CA SER A 768 -13.83 -19.45 9.54
C SER A 768 -14.50 -18.07 9.56
N ASP A 769 -14.23 -17.20 8.55
CA ASP A 769 -14.75 -15.85 8.44
C ASP A 769 -15.59 -15.71 7.16
N PRO A 770 -16.93 -15.77 7.26
CA PRO A 770 -17.83 -15.87 6.11
C PRO A 770 -18.03 -14.50 5.43
N LYS A 771 -17.23 -14.23 4.39
CA LYS A 771 -17.39 -13.10 3.47
C LYS A 771 -17.79 -13.60 2.08
N ALA A 772 -18.32 -12.75 1.22
CA ALA A 772 -18.63 -13.08 -0.15
C ALA A 772 -18.26 -11.94 -1.11
N LEU A 773 -18.06 -12.29 -2.37
CA LEU A 773 -17.95 -11.32 -3.46
C LEU A 773 -19.06 -11.59 -4.48
N SER A 774 -19.63 -10.52 -5.00
CA SER A 774 -20.64 -10.54 -6.06
C SER A 774 -20.13 -9.73 -7.23
N ALA A 775 -20.03 -10.35 -8.40
CA ALA A 775 -19.55 -9.70 -9.61
C ALA A 775 -20.41 -10.04 -10.81
N VAL A 776 -20.55 -9.10 -11.76
CA VAL A 776 -21.17 -9.36 -13.06
C VAL A 776 -20.20 -8.90 -14.13
N TYR A 777 -19.98 -9.76 -15.12
CA TYR A 777 -19.08 -9.54 -16.24
C TYR A 777 -19.85 -9.48 -17.56
N TRP A 778 -19.43 -8.59 -18.46
CA TRP A 778 -19.91 -8.50 -19.83
C TRP A 778 -18.74 -8.61 -20.78
N PRO A 779 -18.76 -9.55 -21.75
CA PRO A 779 -17.68 -9.66 -22.74
C PRO A 779 -17.61 -8.41 -23.61
N THR A 780 -16.39 -7.96 -23.87
CA THR A 780 -16.10 -6.78 -24.68
C THR A 780 -15.03 -7.07 -25.74
N THR A 781 -14.29 -6.07 -26.14
CA THR A 781 -13.24 -6.14 -27.16
C THR A 781 -11.84 -6.01 -26.55
N ASP A 782 -10.82 -6.28 -27.35
CA ASP A 782 -9.43 -6.04 -27.06
C ASP A 782 -9.00 -4.58 -27.29
N PHE A 783 -7.73 -4.28 -27.08
CA PHE A 783 -7.17 -2.94 -27.29
C PHE A 783 -7.05 -2.52 -28.75
N SER A 784 -7.36 -3.36 -29.74
CA SER A 784 -7.34 -2.97 -31.17
C SER A 784 -8.43 -1.94 -31.49
N ARG A 785 -9.57 -2.01 -30.79
CA ARG A 785 -10.69 -1.07 -30.89
C ARG A 785 -10.58 0.07 -29.87
N VAL A 786 -9.56 0.90 -30.01
CA VAL A 786 -9.19 1.94 -29.04
C VAL A 786 -10.35 2.85 -28.62
N SER A 787 -11.18 3.29 -29.56
CA SER A 787 -12.34 4.14 -29.29
C SER A 787 -13.37 3.45 -28.38
N ASP A 788 -13.67 2.17 -28.64
CA ASP A 788 -14.58 1.39 -27.80
C ASP A 788 -13.98 1.18 -26.40
N VAL A 789 -12.69 0.87 -26.32
CA VAL A 789 -12.00 0.71 -25.04
C VAL A 789 -12.15 1.96 -24.16
N ARG A 790 -12.00 3.17 -24.73
CA ARG A 790 -12.14 4.43 -23.97
C ARG A 790 -13.58 4.68 -23.52
N ARG A 791 -14.57 4.43 -24.40
CA ARG A 791 -15.98 4.50 -24.06
C ARG A 791 -16.30 3.54 -22.91
N LEU A 792 -15.77 2.32 -22.98
CA LEU A 792 -16.01 1.26 -22.00
C LEU A 792 -15.38 1.57 -20.63
N PHE A 793 -14.21 2.20 -20.57
CA PHE A 793 -13.65 2.67 -19.30
C PHE A 793 -14.57 3.68 -18.61
N VAL A 794 -15.08 4.68 -19.34
CA VAL A 794 -15.99 5.67 -18.75
C VAL A 794 -17.34 5.04 -18.40
N LEU A 795 -17.86 4.14 -19.27
CA LEU A 795 -19.11 3.42 -19.03
C LEU A 795 -19.03 2.51 -17.80
N ALA A 796 -17.90 1.82 -17.61
CA ALA A 796 -17.67 0.99 -16.42
C ALA A 796 -17.69 1.83 -15.15
N LYS A 797 -17.14 3.05 -15.22
CA LYS A 797 -17.19 3.99 -14.11
C LYS A 797 -18.61 4.44 -13.78
N VAL A 798 -19.42 4.75 -14.80
CA VAL A 798 -20.84 5.06 -14.61
C VAL A 798 -21.57 3.89 -13.95
N LEU A 799 -21.34 2.65 -14.42
CA LEU A 799 -21.93 1.45 -13.80
C LEU A 799 -21.48 1.31 -12.34
N GLY A 800 -20.20 1.43 -12.07
CA GLY A 800 -19.66 1.38 -10.70
C GLY A 800 -20.28 2.41 -9.77
N ASN A 801 -20.47 3.65 -10.26
CA ASN A 801 -21.13 4.72 -9.52
C ASN A 801 -22.60 4.38 -9.22
N ARG A 802 -23.35 3.87 -10.19
CA ARG A 802 -24.76 3.43 -9.95
C ARG A 802 -24.84 2.29 -8.94
N VAL A 803 -23.92 1.34 -9.02
CA VAL A 803 -23.85 0.21 -8.06
C VAL A 803 -23.52 0.71 -6.66
N LEU A 804 -22.52 1.56 -6.53
CA LEU A 804 -22.13 2.14 -5.24
C LEU A 804 -23.29 2.88 -4.61
N GLU A 805 -23.98 3.71 -5.39
CA GLU A 805 -25.11 4.46 -4.92
C GLU A 805 -26.26 3.56 -4.46
N ARG A 806 -26.65 2.59 -5.27
CA ARG A 806 -27.77 1.70 -4.97
C ARG A 806 -27.46 0.80 -3.76
N VAL A 807 -26.31 0.16 -3.75
CA VAL A 807 -25.98 -0.87 -2.77
C VAL A 807 -25.43 -0.26 -1.47
N ARG A 808 -24.57 0.77 -1.55
CA ARG A 808 -24.00 1.44 -0.36
C ARG A 808 -24.94 2.51 0.18
N ASN A 809 -25.28 3.51 -0.63
CA ASN A 809 -25.95 4.70 -0.12
C ASN A 809 -27.46 4.48 0.17
N VAL A 810 -28.13 3.60 -0.56
CA VAL A 810 -29.56 3.31 -0.36
C VAL A 810 -29.75 2.11 0.58
N GLN A 811 -28.95 1.03 0.43
CA GLN A 811 -29.18 -0.22 1.16
C GLN A 811 -28.20 -0.45 2.31
N GLY A 812 -27.03 0.22 2.35
CA GLY A 812 -26.03 0.04 3.40
C GLY A 812 -25.41 -1.37 3.44
N LEU A 813 -25.39 -2.10 2.32
CA LEU A 813 -24.99 -3.51 2.28
C LEU A 813 -23.51 -3.74 1.95
N THR A 814 -22.83 -2.75 1.38
CA THR A 814 -21.41 -2.85 1.05
C THR A 814 -20.66 -1.60 1.47
N TYR A 815 -19.36 -1.74 1.70
CA TYR A 815 -18.45 -0.62 1.88
C TYR A 815 -17.91 -0.11 0.53
N THR A 816 -17.57 -1.04 -0.38
CA THR A 816 -16.97 -0.72 -1.69
C THR A 816 -17.78 -1.32 -2.83
N ALA A 817 -17.83 -0.59 -3.93
CA ALA A 817 -18.29 -1.09 -5.22
C ALA A 817 -17.33 -0.57 -6.30
N GLN A 818 -16.96 -1.43 -7.23
CA GLN A 818 -16.04 -1.08 -8.31
C GLN A 818 -16.64 -1.47 -9.65
N GLY A 819 -16.56 -0.57 -10.63
CA GLY A 819 -16.81 -0.84 -12.04
C GLY A 819 -15.56 -0.56 -12.86
N ASP A 820 -15.13 -1.52 -13.67
CA ASP A 820 -13.92 -1.37 -14.49
C ASP A 820 -14.03 -2.15 -15.82
N HIS A 821 -13.08 -1.90 -16.73
CA HIS A 821 -12.96 -2.53 -18.03
C HIS A 821 -11.57 -3.14 -18.21
N ALA A 822 -11.50 -4.40 -18.58
CA ALA A 822 -10.28 -5.18 -18.76
C ALA A 822 -10.11 -5.65 -20.22
N PRO A 823 -9.69 -4.76 -21.16
CA PRO A 823 -9.41 -5.15 -22.55
C PRO A 823 -8.05 -5.85 -22.63
N SER A 824 -7.93 -6.92 -23.40
CA SER A 824 -6.64 -7.58 -23.60
C SER A 824 -5.74 -6.82 -24.58
N GLN A 825 -4.43 -6.84 -24.32
CA GLN A 825 -3.41 -6.40 -25.27
C GLN A 825 -2.84 -7.56 -26.09
N ALA A 826 -2.96 -8.80 -25.62
CA ALA A 826 -2.33 -9.98 -26.19
C ALA A 826 -3.32 -10.94 -26.88
N PHE A 827 -4.56 -11.00 -26.42
CA PHE A 827 -5.59 -11.93 -26.90
C PHE A 827 -6.60 -11.19 -27.75
N PRO A 828 -6.68 -11.48 -29.07
CA PRO A 828 -7.61 -10.80 -29.97
C PRO A 828 -9.07 -11.02 -29.56
N ASP A 829 -9.91 -10.00 -29.77
CA ASP A 829 -11.34 -9.97 -29.46
C ASP A 829 -11.70 -10.39 -28.01
N TYR A 830 -10.73 -10.29 -27.08
CA TYR A 830 -10.91 -10.66 -25.68
C TYR A 830 -10.84 -9.43 -24.76
N GLY A 831 -11.85 -9.28 -23.96
CA GLY A 831 -11.95 -8.28 -22.89
C GLY A 831 -13.29 -8.42 -22.19
N PHE A 832 -13.44 -7.77 -21.06
CA PHE A 832 -14.71 -7.71 -20.34
C PHE A 832 -14.84 -6.42 -19.54
N LEU A 833 -16.05 -5.93 -19.43
CA LEU A 833 -16.47 -4.91 -18.47
C LEU A 833 -17.08 -5.63 -17.27
N TYR A 834 -16.85 -5.13 -16.07
CA TYR A 834 -17.39 -5.75 -14.87
C TYR A 834 -17.76 -4.73 -13.80
N ALA A 835 -18.64 -5.14 -12.90
CA ALA A 835 -18.82 -4.50 -11.61
C ALA A 835 -18.76 -5.57 -10.51
N ILE A 836 -18.13 -5.21 -9.38
CA ILE A 836 -17.89 -6.11 -8.25
C ILE A 836 -18.18 -5.39 -6.94
N VAL A 837 -18.75 -6.12 -5.97
CA VAL A 837 -19.03 -5.64 -4.63
C VAL A 837 -18.67 -6.71 -3.60
N ASP A 838 -18.21 -6.27 -2.43
CA ASP A 838 -18.17 -7.11 -1.23
C ASP A 838 -19.60 -7.32 -0.71
N ALA A 839 -19.88 -8.52 -0.23
CA ALA A 839 -21.23 -8.90 0.15
C ALA A 839 -21.27 -9.72 1.44
N PRO A 840 -22.30 -9.57 2.28
CA PRO A 840 -22.68 -10.60 3.22
C PRO A 840 -23.09 -11.88 2.43
N PRO A 841 -22.71 -13.08 2.88
CA PRO A 841 -22.95 -14.31 2.12
C PRO A 841 -24.44 -14.56 1.77
N ASP A 842 -25.37 -14.16 2.65
CA ASP A 842 -26.82 -14.27 2.44
C ASP A 842 -27.37 -13.25 1.41
N LYS A 843 -26.60 -12.21 1.08
CA LYS A 843 -26.96 -11.16 0.13
C LYS A 843 -26.27 -11.32 -1.23
N ALA A 844 -25.24 -12.15 -1.34
CA ALA A 844 -24.41 -12.24 -2.52
C ALA A 844 -25.22 -12.48 -3.82
N ARG A 845 -26.26 -13.31 -3.79
CA ARG A 845 -27.09 -13.58 -4.96
C ARG A 845 -28.00 -12.42 -5.33
N ILE A 846 -28.54 -11.71 -4.35
CA ILE A 846 -29.39 -10.55 -4.59
C ILE A 846 -28.56 -9.44 -5.24
N LEU A 847 -27.32 -9.28 -4.81
CA LEU A 847 -26.42 -8.24 -5.32
C LEU A 847 -25.99 -8.46 -6.77
N VAL A 848 -25.75 -9.71 -7.20
CA VAL A 848 -25.48 -9.94 -8.63
C VAL A 848 -26.70 -9.65 -9.50
N ASP A 849 -27.90 -9.96 -9.03
CA ASP A 849 -29.15 -9.63 -9.75
C ASP A 849 -29.32 -8.10 -9.84
N GLU A 850 -29.02 -7.36 -8.77
CA GLU A 850 -29.05 -5.89 -8.79
C GLU A 850 -28.00 -5.28 -9.72
N ILE A 851 -26.75 -5.76 -9.69
CA ILE A 851 -25.69 -5.29 -10.60
C ILE A 851 -26.11 -5.55 -12.05
N ALA A 852 -26.63 -6.74 -12.35
CA ALA A 852 -27.11 -7.08 -13.68
C ALA A 852 -28.29 -6.19 -14.12
N ALA A 853 -29.21 -5.90 -13.20
CA ALA A 853 -30.34 -4.99 -13.45
C ALA A 853 -29.88 -3.58 -13.76
N LEU A 854 -28.91 -3.03 -13.01
CA LEU A 854 -28.33 -1.71 -13.25
C LEU A 854 -27.61 -1.63 -14.60
N GLY A 855 -26.89 -2.69 -15.01
CA GLY A 855 -26.35 -2.79 -16.36
C GLY A 855 -27.45 -2.80 -17.43
N GLY A 856 -28.58 -3.53 -17.20
CA GLY A 856 -29.75 -3.54 -18.03
C GLY A 856 -30.47 -2.19 -18.11
N ASP A 857 -30.50 -1.43 -17.03
CA ASP A 857 -31.03 -0.06 -17.00
C ASP A 857 -30.19 0.88 -17.88
N ILE A 858 -28.84 0.79 -17.78
CA ILE A 858 -27.96 1.56 -18.67
C ILE A 858 -28.15 1.16 -20.13
N TYR A 859 -28.30 -0.13 -20.43
CA TYR A 859 -28.57 -0.62 -21.79
C TYR A 859 -29.85 -0.04 -22.35
N ARG A 860 -30.95 0.00 -21.58
CA ARG A 860 -32.29 0.41 -22.00
C ARG A 860 -32.43 1.92 -22.03
N ASP A 861 -32.06 2.58 -20.92
CA ASP A 861 -32.41 3.98 -20.67
C ASP A 861 -31.19 4.91 -20.93
N GLY A 862 -30.00 4.34 -21.02
CA GLY A 862 -28.76 5.08 -21.26
C GLY A 862 -28.20 5.74 -20.01
N VAL A 863 -27.24 6.64 -20.24
CA VAL A 863 -26.57 7.49 -19.21
C VAL A 863 -27.02 8.94 -19.40
N THR A 864 -27.01 9.70 -18.32
CA THR A 864 -27.31 11.14 -18.34
C THR A 864 -26.05 11.97 -18.53
N GLN A 865 -26.21 13.27 -18.87
CA GLN A 865 -25.08 14.21 -18.97
C GLN A 865 -24.31 14.34 -17.63
N ASP A 866 -25.03 14.41 -16.53
CA ASP A 866 -24.45 14.51 -15.18
C ASP A 866 -23.63 13.26 -14.84
N GLU A 867 -24.10 12.06 -15.12
CA GLU A 867 -23.35 10.82 -14.91
C GLU A 867 -22.09 10.74 -15.77
N LEU A 868 -22.17 11.18 -17.04
CA LEU A 868 -21.00 11.28 -17.89
C LEU A 868 -19.97 12.23 -17.30
N GLU A 869 -20.37 13.43 -16.90
CA GLU A 869 -19.44 14.44 -16.34
C GLU A 869 -18.77 13.92 -15.07
N ARG A 870 -19.53 13.35 -14.15
CA ARG A 870 -19.02 12.79 -12.88
C ARG A 870 -18.10 11.58 -13.07
N ALA A 871 -18.30 10.79 -14.10
CA ALA A 871 -17.39 9.69 -14.44
C ALA A 871 -16.16 10.17 -15.23
N ARG A 872 -16.36 11.05 -16.22
CA ARG A 872 -15.32 11.49 -17.15
C ARG A 872 -14.33 12.47 -16.53
N ASN A 873 -14.80 13.48 -15.76
CA ASN A 873 -13.93 14.55 -15.28
C ASN A 873 -12.80 14.05 -14.34
N PRO A 874 -13.06 13.16 -13.37
CA PRO A 874 -11.99 12.54 -12.60
C PRO A 874 -11.00 11.74 -13.47
N ILE A 875 -11.48 10.97 -14.45
CA ILE A 875 -10.63 10.20 -15.37
C ILE A 875 -9.71 11.14 -16.17
N VAL A 876 -10.24 12.26 -16.66
CA VAL A 876 -9.45 13.25 -17.41
C VAL A 876 -8.35 13.86 -16.51
N ASN A 877 -8.67 14.17 -15.27
CA ASN A 877 -7.69 14.73 -14.34
C ASN A 877 -6.62 13.70 -13.93
N GLU A 878 -7.01 12.45 -13.75
CA GLU A 878 -6.07 11.36 -13.50
C GLU A 878 -5.17 11.08 -14.71
N LEU A 879 -5.70 11.07 -15.93
CA LEU A 879 -4.90 10.94 -17.14
C LEU A 879 -3.86 12.05 -17.28
N LYS A 880 -4.22 13.30 -16.98
CA LYS A 880 -3.26 14.42 -16.96
C LYS A 880 -2.13 14.16 -15.97
N ARG A 881 -2.44 13.65 -14.77
CA ARG A 881 -1.46 13.31 -13.75
C ARG A 881 -0.55 12.17 -14.23
N LEU A 882 -1.12 11.07 -14.70
CA LEU A 882 -0.40 9.88 -15.15
C LEU A 882 0.56 10.17 -16.32
N LEU A 883 0.17 11.03 -17.25
CA LEU A 883 1.03 11.45 -18.37
C LEU A 883 2.27 12.25 -17.93
N SER A 884 2.35 12.64 -16.65
CA SER A 884 3.48 13.30 -16.02
C SER A 884 4.25 12.40 -15.05
N THR A 885 4.05 11.07 -15.09
CA THR A 885 4.80 10.10 -14.28
C THR A 885 5.65 9.16 -15.13
N ASN A 886 6.89 8.92 -14.72
CA ASN A 886 7.83 8.07 -15.46
C ASN A 886 7.32 6.62 -15.53
N SER A 887 6.74 6.10 -14.47
CA SER A 887 6.24 4.73 -14.40
C SER A 887 5.09 4.48 -15.39
N TYR A 888 4.13 5.40 -15.49
CA TYR A 888 3.04 5.28 -16.46
C TYR A 888 3.55 5.43 -17.90
N LEU A 889 4.42 6.40 -18.16
CA LEU A 889 5.01 6.56 -19.49
C LEU A 889 5.78 5.30 -19.89
N LEU A 890 6.58 4.72 -18.99
CA LEU A 890 7.32 3.50 -19.26
C LEU A 890 6.38 2.33 -19.56
N SER A 891 5.48 1.99 -18.66
CA SER A 891 4.65 0.78 -18.74
C SER A 891 3.56 0.85 -19.81
N ALA A 892 2.81 1.95 -19.87
CA ALA A 892 1.66 2.08 -20.74
C ALA A 892 2.02 2.52 -22.18
N ILE A 893 3.14 3.25 -22.37
CA ILE A 893 3.44 3.92 -23.63
C ILE A 893 4.73 3.44 -24.27
N VAL A 894 5.85 3.53 -23.57
CA VAL A 894 7.18 3.38 -24.17
C VAL A 894 7.59 1.92 -24.28
N SER A 895 7.31 1.11 -23.26
CA SER A 895 7.66 -0.30 -23.22
C SER A 895 6.86 -1.12 -24.25
N GLY A 896 7.55 -1.84 -25.12
CA GLY A 896 6.95 -2.60 -26.21
C GLY A 896 6.46 -1.74 -27.39
N SER A 897 6.84 -0.46 -27.46
CA SER A 897 6.35 0.45 -28.52
C SER A 897 6.94 0.18 -29.90
N GLN A 898 8.09 -0.47 -30.01
CA GLN A 898 8.61 -0.94 -31.30
C GLN A 898 7.93 -2.24 -31.75
N GLU A 899 7.54 -3.11 -30.81
CA GLU A 899 6.73 -4.28 -31.10
C GLU A 899 5.29 -3.89 -31.49
N GLN A 900 4.70 -2.92 -30.76
CA GLN A 900 3.32 -2.44 -30.93
C GLN A 900 3.28 -0.93 -31.18
N PRO A 901 3.61 -0.44 -32.39
CA PRO A 901 3.69 1.01 -32.67
C PRO A 901 2.38 1.78 -32.42
N ALA A 902 1.23 1.09 -32.46
CA ALA A 902 -0.09 1.67 -32.15
C ALA A 902 -0.18 2.20 -30.71
N LYS A 903 0.63 1.72 -29.77
CA LYS A 903 0.70 2.25 -28.39
C LYS A 903 0.99 3.75 -28.37
N LEU A 904 1.91 4.21 -29.18
CA LEU A 904 2.31 5.64 -29.24
C LEU A 904 1.16 6.53 -29.70
N MET A 905 0.44 6.11 -30.77
CA MET A 905 -0.71 6.87 -31.25
C MET A 905 -1.85 6.87 -30.23
N ARG A 906 -2.12 5.73 -29.60
CA ARG A 906 -3.12 5.63 -28.52
C ARG A 906 -2.84 6.59 -27.37
N ALA A 907 -1.60 6.68 -26.94
CA ALA A 907 -1.20 7.60 -25.87
C ALA A 907 -1.42 9.06 -26.27
N ALA A 908 -1.00 9.44 -27.47
CA ALA A 908 -1.09 10.81 -27.98
C ALA A 908 -2.52 11.33 -28.12
N THR A 909 -3.50 10.43 -28.36
CA THR A 909 -4.91 10.82 -28.52
C THR A 909 -5.77 10.63 -27.28
N SER A 910 -5.26 9.97 -26.22
CA SER A 910 -6.06 9.52 -25.08
C SER A 910 -6.80 10.64 -24.36
N LEU A 911 -6.13 11.71 -24.02
CA LEU A 911 -6.71 12.82 -23.27
C LEU A 911 -7.83 13.52 -24.06
N ASN A 912 -7.57 13.81 -25.34
CA ASN A 912 -8.54 14.49 -26.21
C ASN A 912 -9.79 13.63 -26.44
N GLU A 913 -9.61 12.34 -26.71
CA GLU A 913 -10.73 11.44 -27.00
C GLU A 913 -11.59 11.22 -25.76
N VAL A 914 -10.98 11.02 -24.57
CA VAL A 914 -11.77 10.89 -23.32
C VAL A 914 -12.46 12.20 -22.98
N SER A 915 -11.79 13.34 -23.12
CA SER A 915 -12.39 14.66 -22.83
C SER A 915 -13.58 14.99 -23.73
N SER A 916 -13.58 14.51 -24.99
CA SER A 916 -14.61 14.78 -25.98
C SER A 916 -15.75 13.74 -26.03
N LEU A 917 -15.75 12.74 -25.11
CA LEU A 917 -16.82 11.74 -25.07
C LEU A 917 -18.17 12.38 -24.80
N THR A 918 -19.20 11.92 -25.54
CA THR A 918 -20.58 12.39 -25.42
C THR A 918 -21.49 11.29 -24.86
N VAL A 919 -22.67 11.69 -24.39
CA VAL A 919 -23.71 10.77 -23.91
C VAL A 919 -24.11 9.78 -25.00
N GLU A 920 -24.24 10.24 -26.27
CA GLU A 920 -24.60 9.39 -27.39
C GLU A 920 -23.57 8.29 -27.63
N ALA A 921 -22.26 8.61 -27.52
CA ALA A 921 -21.19 7.65 -27.71
C ALA A 921 -21.16 6.59 -26.59
N LEU A 922 -21.46 6.98 -25.35
CA LEU A 922 -21.58 6.04 -24.24
C LEU A 922 -22.81 5.16 -24.38
N ASN A 923 -23.95 5.72 -24.81
CA ASN A 923 -25.20 4.98 -25.01
C ASN A 923 -25.09 3.97 -26.17
N GLU A 924 -24.30 4.29 -27.21
CA GLU A 924 -23.98 3.35 -28.28
C GLU A 924 -23.15 2.17 -27.74
N ALA A 925 -22.11 2.45 -26.93
CA ALA A 925 -21.30 1.42 -26.29
C ALA A 925 -22.15 0.57 -25.33
N ALA A 926 -23.04 1.18 -24.54
CA ALA A 926 -23.93 0.49 -23.63
C ALA A 926 -24.84 -0.50 -24.37
N ARG A 927 -25.50 -0.07 -25.49
CA ARG A 927 -26.34 -0.94 -26.33
C ARG A 927 -25.55 -2.07 -26.99
N THR A 928 -24.26 -1.87 -27.22
CA THR A 928 -23.41 -2.88 -27.85
C THR A 928 -22.97 -3.93 -26.83
N TYR A 929 -22.54 -3.52 -25.64
CA TYR A 929 -21.77 -4.36 -24.71
C TYR A 929 -22.53 -4.72 -23.42
N LEU A 930 -23.46 -3.87 -22.89
CA LEU A 930 -24.19 -4.17 -21.65
C LEU A 930 -25.52 -4.92 -21.88
N ARG A 931 -25.57 -5.73 -22.91
CA ARG A 931 -26.78 -6.52 -23.23
C ARG A 931 -27.11 -7.44 -22.05
N PRO A 932 -28.38 -7.45 -21.56
CA PRO A 932 -28.76 -8.27 -20.40
C PRO A 932 -28.45 -9.75 -20.57
N GLU A 933 -28.65 -10.28 -21.79
CA GLU A 933 -28.37 -11.68 -22.12
C GLU A 933 -26.86 -12.02 -22.19
N ALA A 934 -25.97 -11.03 -22.22
CA ALA A 934 -24.54 -11.22 -22.25
C ALA A 934 -23.94 -11.19 -20.82
N ALA A 935 -24.71 -10.76 -19.82
CA ALA A 935 -24.27 -10.69 -18.43
C ALA A 935 -23.90 -12.07 -17.88
N LEU A 936 -22.73 -12.17 -17.26
CA LEU A 936 -22.25 -13.35 -16.55
C LEU A 936 -22.15 -13.03 -15.05
N PRO A 937 -23.15 -13.43 -14.25
CA PRO A 937 -23.11 -13.25 -12.81
C PRO A 937 -22.19 -14.30 -12.16
N VAL A 938 -21.30 -13.85 -11.29
CA VAL A 938 -20.36 -14.69 -10.54
C VAL A 938 -20.46 -14.35 -9.05
N VAL A 939 -20.54 -15.36 -8.21
CA VAL A 939 -20.48 -15.22 -6.76
C VAL A 939 -19.36 -16.08 -6.20
N VAL A 940 -18.61 -15.51 -5.26
CA VAL A 940 -17.64 -16.25 -4.44
C VAL A 940 -18.20 -16.28 -3.03
N VAL A 941 -18.51 -17.46 -2.51
CA VAL A 941 -19.24 -17.62 -1.26
C VAL A 941 -18.59 -18.68 -0.36
N PRO A 942 -18.72 -18.56 0.98
CA PRO A 942 -18.30 -19.62 1.88
C PRO A 942 -19.05 -20.93 1.58
N ARG A 943 -18.35 -22.07 1.72
CA ARG A 943 -18.99 -23.40 1.63
C ARG A 943 -19.99 -23.54 2.78
N ALA A 944 -21.25 -23.78 2.44
CA ALA A 944 -22.29 -23.98 3.45
C ALA A 944 -22.01 -25.24 4.30
N PRO A 945 -22.15 -25.19 5.62
CA PRO A 945 -22.23 -26.39 6.45
C PRO A 945 -23.29 -27.37 5.89
N ALA A 946 -23.06 -28.67 6.07
CA ALA A 946 -23.90 -29.71 5.46
C ALA A 946 -25.41 -29.54 5.72
N GLU A 947 -25.78 -28.89 6.83
CA GLU A 947 -27.16 -28.59 7.23
C GLU A 947 -27.82 -27.42 6.47
N LYS A 948 -27.04 -26.58 5.75
CA LYS A 948 -27.55 -25.41 5.00
C LYS A 948 -27.42 -25.55 3.48
N LYS A 949 -27.15 -26.73 2.97
CA LYS A 949 -26.98 -26.98 1.52
C LYS A 949 -28.18 -26.54 0.64
N ALA A 950 -29.38 -26.46 1.21
CA ALA A 950 -30.58 -26.08 0.48
C ALA A 950 -30.58 -24.59 0.04
N LEU A 951 -29.86 -23.71 0.74
CA LEU A 951 -29.77 -22.27 0.41
C LEU A 951 -28.87 -21.98 -0.80
N TYR A 952 -28.00 -22.93 -1.18
CA TYR A 952 -26.99 -22.75 -2.25
C TYR A 952 -27.20 -23.67 -3.46
N ALA A 953 -28.35 -24.33 -3.56
CA ALA A 953 -28.68 -25.16 -4.71
C ALA A 953 -28.84 -24.29 -5.96
N PRO A 954 -28.35 -24.70 -7.15
CA PRO A 954 -28.49 -23.93 -8.38
C PRO A 954 -29.97 -23.81 -8.75
N LEU A 955 -30.51 -22.60 -8.66
CA LEU A 955 -31.81 -22.26 -9.22
C LEU A 955 -31.59 -21.81 -10.65
N ARG A 956 -31.95 -22.65 -11.61
CA ARG A 956 -32.15 -22.22 -12.99
C ARG A 956 -33.37 -21.27 -13.02
N ARG A 957 -33.13 -19.97 -13.07
CA ARG A 957 -34.17 -18.99 -13.41
C ARG A 957 -33.71 -18.18 -14.61
N ASP A 958 -34.58 -18.20 -15.60
CA ASP A 958 -34.47 -17.36 -16.81
C ASP A 958 -34.57 -15.88 -16.40
N LEU A 959 -33.56 -15.09 -16.68
CA LEU A 959 -33.51 -13.65 -16.38
C LEU A 959 -34.57 -12.80 -17.08
N ARG A 960 -35.51 -13.44 -17.78
CA ARG A 960 -36.50 -12.76 -18.63
C ARG A 960 -37.74 -12.27 -17.89
N THR A 961 -37.94 -12.65 -16.60
CA THR A 961 -39.18 -12.26 -15.88
C THR A 961 -38.90 -12.05 -14.39
N SER A 962 -38.58 -10.85 -14.00
CA SER A 962 -38.77 -10.40 -12.65
C SER A 962 -39.58 -9.10 -12.65
N PRO A 963 -40.86 -9.14 -12.21
CA PRO A 963 -41.69 -7.96 -12.09
C PRO A 963 -41.58 -7.42 -10.66
N LEU A 964 -40.58 -6.61 -10.39
CA LEU A 964 -40.61 -5.70 -9.25
C LEU A 964 -39.50 -4.67 -9.48
N LEU A 965 -39.89 -3.50 -9.86
CA LEU A 965 -39.29 -2.24 -9.50
C LEU A 965 -39.69 -1.15 -10.50
N SER A 966 -40.73 -0.46 -10.16
CA SER A 966 -40.97 0.89 -10.66
C SER A 966 -40.86 1.86 -9.50
N ARG A 967 -40.06 2.91 -9.72
CA ARG A 967 -40.02 4.19 -9.03
C ARG A 967 -39.04 4.36 -7.87
N GLY A 968 -38.16 5.35 -8.07
CA GLY A 968 -37.40 6.07 -7.07
C GLY A 968 -36.01 6.40 -7.55
N GLY A 969 -35.85 7.56 -8.22
CA GLY A 969 -34.54 8.06 -8.64
C GLY A 969 -33.74 8.65 -7.51
N VAL A 970 -32.47 8.86 -7.81
CA VAL A 970 -31.46 9.83 -7.33
C VAL A 970 -30.15 9.17 -6.97
N ALA A 971 -29.22 9.48 -7.61
CA ALA A 971 -27.87 9.87 -7.93
C ALA A 971 -26.86 9.97 -6.77
N PRO A 972 -25.57 9.98 -7.10
CA PRO A 972 -24.56 8.94 -7.26
C PRO A 972 -23.42 9.02 -6.22
N VAL A 973 -22.35 8.21 -6.32
CA VAL A 973 -20.94 8.59 -6.13
C VAL A 973 -19.98 7.39 -6.10
N ALA A 974 -19.04 7.51 -6.72
CA ALA A 974 -17.72 7.36 -7.28
C ALA A 974 -16.67 6.88 -6.25
N GLY A 975 -15.77 6.20 -6.61
CA GLY A 975 -14.57 5.91 -7.30
C GLY A 975 -13.65 5.07 -6.47
N MET A 976 -12.85 4.39 -7.05
CA MET A 976 -11.46 4.40 -7.53
C MET A 976 -10.68 3.18 -7.11
N GLN A 977 -9.66 2.85 -7.66
CA GLN A 977 -8.48 3.10 -8.40
C GLN A 977 -7.73 1.86 -8.74
N ARG A 978 -7.07 1.82 -9.67
CA ARG A 978 -5.99 1.79 -10.63
C ARG A 978 -5.88 0.45 -11.31
N GLY A 979 -5.73 0.48 -12.64
CA GLY A 979 -5.03 -0.54 -13.38
C GLY A 979 -3.57 -0.60 -12.90
N ALA A 980 -3.37 -1.24 -11.80
CA ALA A 980 -2.11 -1.87 -11.45
C ALA A 980 -2.38 -3.36 -11.52
N THR A 981 -1.47 -4.08 -12.14
CA THR A 981 -1.41 -5.53 -12.05
C THR A 981 -1.69 -5.95 -10.61
N TYR A 982 -2.48 -6.97 -10.44
CA TYR A 982 -2.99 -7.53 -9.18
C TYR A 982 -1.97 -7.71 -8.01
N GLN A 983 -0.70 -7.44 -8.24
CA GLN A 983 0.37 -7.51 -7.24
C GLN A 983 0.46 -6.31 -6.28
N SER A 984 -0.05 -5.13 -6.64
CA SER A 984 0.08 -3.94 -5.77
C SER A 984 -0.92 -3.87 -4.61
N VAL A 985 -1.95 -4.71 -4.60
CA VAL A 985 -2.93 -4.78 -3.48
C VAL A 985 -2.40 -5.57 -2.29
N VAL A 986 -1.40 -6.42 -2.49
CA VAL A 986 -0.79 -7.20 -1.39
C VAL A 986 0.33 -6.43 -0.69
N GLN A 987 0.94 -5.45 -1.36
CA GLN A 987 2.09 -4.71 -0.83
C GLN A 987 1.70 -3.48 0.02
N SER A 988 0.50 -2.91 -0.18
CA SER A 988 0.05 -1.78 0.64
C SER A 988 -0.52 -2.17 2.01
N ALA A 989 -0.61 -3.46 2.33
CA ALA A 989 -1.04 -3.96 3.63
C ALA A 989 0.13 -4.28 4.59
N THR A 990 1.37 -4.07 4.14
CA THR A 990 2.59 -4.32 4.94
C THR A 990 3.32 -3.04 5.36
N ASP A 991 2.87 -1.86 4.90
CA ASP A 991 3.47 -0.56 5.25
C ASP A 991 2.48 0.35 6.00
N GLN A 992 1.69 -0.21 6.92
CA GLN A 992 0.99 0.54 7.97
C GLN A 992 1.00 -0.23 9.27
#